data_09313af234ba54a4a6af18cef4d611dd
#
_entry.id   09313af234ba54a4a6af18cef4d611dd
#
_cell.length_a   1.000
_cell.length_b   1.000
_cell.length_c   1.000
_cell.angle_alpha   90.00
_cell.angle_beta   90.00
_cell.angle_gamma   90.00
#
_symmetry.space_group_name_H-M   'P 1'
#
loop_
_entity.id
_entity.type
_entity.pdbx_description
1 polymer ?
#
loop_
_entity_poly.entity_id
_entity_poly.type
_entity_poly.pdbx_seq_one_letter_code
_entity_poly.pdbx_strand_id
1 'polypeptide(L)'
;MNRKLIHSAFSLVLLAGMSACQSRTDGAEDLSSYVNPFIGTSVKADTEQSFNSMGKTFPGAATPFGMTQVSPNTITGGDYGSGYGYQHKTIEGFAFTQMSGIGWYGDLGNFLVMPTTGELQVVAGKESDPEKKGYRSEYDKGSEAASAGYYTARLTKYDILTEATASPHGGALRFTYPASDLSRIQIDLARRVGGTSTTQYVEVVNDNTIRGWMKCTPEGGGWGDGYGNPDYTVFFYAEFSKPLDNYGFWSADIPDDWERKRENVLSDNYQARIAQSSIIKGKKSLEGKHVGFFVEFPTTDQEEVTLKAGISFSDLEGAEKNFKAELQGQTFDGMKKQAKELWNKELSKILMEGGTHDEKVAFYTALYHTMIDPRNMTDVDGRYPGGDHQIHQTVDFTKRTIFSGWDVFRSQFPLQTIINPTLVNDEINSLVTLAEESGKGYLERWEFFNAYSGCMVGNPAISVLADAYAKNIRKYDIEKAYRAAVHTSELIGNKEELGYTPVEKGYSISETLEYAYTDWCVAQLAKALGKTDDAEKYTRKSLYYKNIFDSEDKMWFRPKRESGAWEEWPANGRLTEWHGSIESNPYQQGWFVPHDIDGMVALMGGEEKVLNDLEDFFEKTPKHFLWNEYYNHSNEPVHQVPFMFNRLNAPWLTQKWTRCICENAYRNDIEGLAGNEDVGQMSAWYILAAAGIHPICPGETRYELTSPAFGKVTFRLEDGKTFSIVAKNNSKKNIYIQRAWLNDKEYNQCFIDHADIAKGGTLTLEMGPEPMKSWGTGVK
;
A
#
# COMPACT_ATOMS: atom_id res chain seq x y z
N MET A 1 -39.79 -52.55 67.32
CA MET A 1 -38.59 -53.27 67.83
C MET A 1 -37.71 -53.59 66.60
N ASN A 2 -36.52 -52.97 66.60
CA ASN A 2 -35.26 -53.50 66.09
C ASN A 2 -35.23 -54.25 64.72
N ARG A 3 -34.45 -53.84 63.81
CA ARG A 3 -33.03 -53.58 63.56
C ARG A 3 -32.63 -53.93 62.14
N LYS A 4 -31.89 -53.02 61.59
CA LYS A 4 -30.61 -53.14 60.82
C LYS A 4 -30.59 -53.87 59.50
N LEU A 5 -30.33 -53.05 58.42
CA LEU A 5 -29.07 -52.95 57.67
C LEU A 5 -28.50 -54.28 57.15
N ILE A 6 -28.35 -54.40 55.82
CA ILE A 6 -27.02 -54.53 55.18
C ILE A 6 -27.17 -54.27 53.68
N HIS A 7 -26.20 -53.45 53.18
CA HIS A 7 -25.99 -53.12 51.82
C HIS A 7 -25.48 -54.30 50.97
N SER A 8 -25.90 -54.39 49.71
CA SER A 8 -25.09 -54.99 48.68
C SER A 8 -25.29 -54.22 47.38
N ALA A 9 -24.23 -53.55 47.03
CA ALA A 9 -24.12 -52.83 45.77
C ALA A 9 -23.96 -53.84 44.62
N PHE A 10 -24.84 -53.80 43.64
CA PHE A 10 -24.58 -54.36 42.31
C PHE A 10 -24.17 -53.22 41.38
N SER A 11 -22.89 -53.19 41.11
CA SER A 11 -22.33 -52.32 40.10
C SER A 11 -22.66 -52.88 38.71
N LEU A 12 -23.62 -52.28 38.02
CA LEU A 12 -23.85 -52.49 36.60
C LEU A 12 -22.87 -51.58 35.87
N VAL A 13 -21.83 -52.16 35.29
CA VAL A 13 -20.91 -51.49 34.35
C VAL A 13 -21.64 -51.34 33.03
N LEU A 14 -22.22 -50.16 32.77
CA LEU A 14 -22.61 -49.72 31.46
C LEU A 14 -21.34 -49.31 30.70
N LEU A 15 -20.84 -50.13 29.84
CA LEU A 15 -19.90 -49.72 28.76
C LEU A 15 -20.68 -48.83 27.78
N ALA A 16 -20.76 -47.55 28.07
CA ALA A 16 -21.09 -46.57 27.08
C ALA A 16 -19.85 -46.40 26.19
N GLY A 17 -19.93 -46.92 24.98
CA GLY A 17 -18.96 -46.60 23.92
C GLY A 17 -18.91 -45.07 23.73
N MET A 18 -17.95 -44.41 24.33
CA MET A 18 -17.53 -43.08 23.89
C MET A 18 -16.90 -43.27 22.51
N SER A 19 -17.71 -43.18 21.43
CA SER A 19 -17.18 -42.68 20.15
C SER A 19 -16.59 -41.33 20.43
N ALA A 20 -15.28 -41.29 20.63
CA ALA A 20 -14.50 -40.07 20.52
C ALA A 20 -14.76 -39.53 19.11
N CYS A 21 -15.70 -38.60 19.01
CA CYS A 21 -15.74 -37.67 17.90
C CYS A 21 -14.41 -36.92 18.00
N GLN A 22 -13.35 -37.48 17.40
CA GLN A 22 -12.19 -36.72 17.00
C GLN A 22 -12.78 -35.64 16.10
N SER A 23 -12.98 -34.44 16.66
CA SER A 23 -13.00 -33.23 15.85
C SER A 23 -11.69 -33.26 15.06
N ARG A 24 -11.76 -33.68 13.81
CA ARG A 24 -10.79 -33.25 12.82
C ARG A 24 -10.81 -31.73 12.95
N THR A 25 -9.81 -31.19 13.60
CA THR A 25 -9.33 -29.87 13.25
C THR A 25 -8.88 -30.04 11.80
N ASP A 26 -9.78 -29.77 10.87
CA ASP A 26 -9.41 -29.52 9.49
C ASP A 26 -8.35 -28.45 9.61
N GLY A 27 -7.07 -28.80 9.37
CA GLY A 27 -5.97 -27.87 9.43
C GLY A 27 -6.28 -26.80 8.41
N ALA A 28 -6.62 -25.58 8.88
CA ALA A 28 -6.85 -24.47 8.00
C ALA A 28 -5.61 -24.34 7.10
N GLU A 29 -5.82 -24.18 5.79
CA GLU A 29 -4.72 -24.04 4.82
C GLU A 29 -3.81 -22.89 5.26
N ASP A 30 -2.50 -23.09 5.25
CA ASP A 30 -1.51 -22.08 5.58
C ASP A 30 -1.34 -21.11 4.40
N LEU A 31 -2.21 -20.10 4.34
CA LEU A 31 -2.25 -19.13 3.25
C LEU A 31 -1.01 -18.25 3.20
N SER A 32 -0.37 -18.01 4.36
CA SER A 32 0.87 -17.24 4.44
C SER A 32 2.03 -17.90 3.68
N SER A 33 1.95 -19.22 3.44
CA SER A 33 2.96 -19.95 2.65
C SER A 33 2.93 -19.63 1.16
N TYR A 34 1.85 -19.00 0.66
CA TYR A 34 1.77 -18.51 -0.71
C TYR A 34 2.29 -17.08 -0.88
N VAL A 35 2.63 -16.38 0.20
CA VAL A 35 3.13 -15.01 0.09
C VAL A 35 4.61 -15.00 -0.28
N ASN A 36 4.91 -14.38 -1.42
CA ASN A 36 6.27 -14.11 -1.90
C ASN A 36 6.56 -12.60 -1.89
N PRO A 37 7.13 -12.04 -0.80
CA PRO A 37 7.36 -10.60 -0.67
C PRO A 37 8.39 -10.03 -1.69
N PHE A 38 9.07 -10.87 -2.47
CA PHE A 38 9.96 -10.41 -3.54
C PHE A 38 9.23 -9.98 -4.81
N ILE A 39 7.95 -10.28 -4.97
CA ILE A 39 7.18 -9.83 -6.12
C ILE A 39 7.13 -8.29 -6.14
N GLY A 40 7.56 -7.70 -7.25
CA GLY A 40 7.61 -6.24 -7.44
C GLY A 40 8.87 -5.55 -6.93
N THR A 41 9.89 -6.29 -6.47
CA THR A 41 11.12 -5.71 -5.90
C THR A 41 12.19 -5.34 -6.93
N SER A 42 11.98 -5.63 -8.21
CA SER A 42 12.95 -5.32 -9.27
C SER A 42 12.32 -5.23 -10.66
N VAL A 43 13.12 -4.75 -11.61
CA VAL A 43 12.94 -4.87 -13.06
C VAL A 43 14.15 -5.57 -13.65
N LYS A 44 14.00 -6.19 -14.82
CA LYS A 44 15.15 -6.75 -15.57
C LYS A 44 16.05 -5.64 -16.06
N ALA A 45 17.35 -5.82 -15.79
CA ALA A 45 18.38 -4.86 -16.19
C ALA A 45 18.56 -4.72 -17.71
N ASP A 46 18.05 -5.67 -18.50
CA ASP A 46 18.17 -5.74 -19.95
C ASP A 46 16.92 -5.24 -20.70
N THR A 47 15.88 -4.84 -19.99
CA THR A 47 14.74 -4.16 -20.59
C THR A 47 14.99 -2.65 -20.58
N GLU A 48 14.86 -1.97 -21.72
CA GLU A 48 14.82 -0.49 -21.83
C GLU A 48 13.61 0.09 -21.06
N GLN A 49 13.10 -0.65 -20.09
CA GLN A 49 11.90 -0.28 -19.39
C GLN A 49 12.21 0.75 -18.35
N SER A 50 11.41 1.79 -18.45
CA SER A 50 11.49 2.88 -17.52
C SER A 50 11.29 2.34 -16.10
N PHE A 51 11.97 2.87 -15.23
CA PHE A 51 11.86 3.01 -13.82
C PHE A 51 10.42 3.02 -13.27
N ASN A 52 9.43 3.51 -14.06
CA ASN A 52 7.99 3.49 -13.74
C ASN A 52 7.32 2.10 -13.90
N SER A 53 8.07 1.08 -14.28
CA SER A 53 7.55 -0.28 -14.50
C SER A 53 7.95 -1.26 -13.39
N MET A 54 8.44 -0.77 -12.26
CA MET A 54 8.86 -1.55 -11.12
C MET A 54 7.86 -1.43 -9.98
N GLY A 55 7.51 -2.54 -9.31
CA GLY A 55 6.56 -2.53 -8.18
C GLY A 55 7.02 -1.75 -6.97
N LYS A 56 8.33 -1.60 -6.75
CA LYS A 56 8.95 -0.86 -5.64
C LYS A 56 8.51 -1.35 -4.25
N THR A 57 8.26 -2.64 -4.13
CA THR A 57 7.93 -3.30 -2.87
C THR A 57 9.18 -3.64 -2.06
N PHE A 58 9.03 -4.01 -0.80
CA PHE A 58 10.10 -4.48 0.07
C PHE A 58 9.88 -5.93 0.52
N PRO A 59 10.92 -6.74 0.72
CA PRO A 59 10.77 -8.14 1.11
C PRO A 59 10.75 -8.37 2.62
N GLY A 60 10.90 -7.33 3.43
CA GLY A 60 11.04 -7.44 4.89
C GLY A 60 9.79 -7.92 5.62
N ALA A 61 9.98 -8.19 6.90
CA ALA A 61 8.92 -8.62 7.79
C ALA A 61 7.93 -7.49 8.11
N ALA A 62 6.64 -7.74 7.96
CA ALA A 62 5.55 -6.84 8.32
C ALA A 62 4.40 -7.62 8.94
N THR A 63 3.47 -6.93 9.58
CA THR A 63 2.15 -7.45 9.99
C THR A 63 1.05 -6.70 9.25
N PRO A 64 -0.17 -7.26 9.12
CA PRO A 64 -1.26 -6.58 8.42
C PRO A 64 -1.51 -5.18 9.00
N PHE A 65 -1.44 -4.15 8.16
CA PHE A 65 -1.64 -2.74 8.52
C PHE A 65 -0.82 -2.26 9.73
N GLY A 66 0.32 -2.93 10.00
CA GLY A 66 1.17 -2.63 11.15
C GLY A 66 1.93 -1.32 11.03
N MET A 67 2.22 -0.68 12.17
CA MET A 67 3.05 0.52 12.26
C MET A 67 4.49 0.24 11.80
N THR A 68 4.98 -1.00 12.01
CA THR A 68 6.39 -1.38 11.86
C THR A 68 6.57 -2.40 10.73
N GLN A 69 7.63 -2.18 9.93
CA GLN A 69 8.12 -3.08 8.90
C GLN A 69 9.63 -3.22 9.06
N VAL A 70 10.11 -4.43 9.30
CA VAL A 70 11.55 -4.70 9.52
C VAL A 70 12.15 -5.26 8.25
N SER A 71 12.88 -4.43 7.51
CA SER A 71 13.34 -4.76 6.16
C SER A 71 14.80 -4.36 5.92
N PRO A 72 15.52 -5.12 5.06
CA PRO A 72 16.83 -4.68 4.62
C PRO A 72 16.73 -3.41 3.77
N ASN A 73 17.67 -2.49 3.99
CA ASN A 73 17.93 -1.38 3.08
C ASN A 73 19.16 -1.72 2.22
N THR A 74 18.99 -1.66 0.92
CA THR A 74 20.09 -1.85 -0.05
C THR A 74 20.52 -0.55 -0.69
N ILE A 75 19.65 0.47 -0.66
CA ILE A 75 19.90 1.79 -1.22
C ILE A 75 19.15 2.86 -0.41
N THR A 76 19.74 4.07 -0.36
CA THR A 76 19.17 5.22 0.33
C THR A 76 18.36 6.15 -0.58
N GLY A 77 18.47 6.03 -1.87
CA GLY A 77 17.89 7.03 -2.77
C GLY A 77 17.48 6.44 -4.11
N GLY A 78 17.20 7.34 -5.04
CA GLY A 78 16.63 6.96 -6.31
C GLY A 78 15.15 6.60 -6.13
N ASP A 79 14.58 6.00 -7.14
CA ASP A 79 13.18 5.60 -7.15
C ASP A 79 12.93 4.24 -6.47
N TYR A 80 13.84 3.76 -5.69
CA TYR A 80 13.62 2.61 -4.82
C TYR A 80 12.97 3.11 -3.52
N GLY A 81 11.74 3.57 -3.63
CA GLY A 81 11.00 4.21 -2.54
C GLY A 81 10.92 3.38 -1.27
N SER A 82 10.97 2.05 -1.41
CA SER A 82 11.05 1.10 -0.30
C SER A 82 12.44 0.95 0.34
N GLY A 83 13.49 1.58 -0.21
CA GLY A 83 14.87 1.39 0.23
C GLY A 83 15.50 0.04 -0.15
N TYR A 84 14.83 -0.77 -0.95
CA TYR A 84 15.29 -2.08 -1.39
C TYR A 84 15.16 -2.25 -2.92
N GLY A 85 16.17 -2.87 -3.54
CA GLY A 85 16.13 -3.35 -4.90
C GLY A 85 16.80 -4.73 -4.99
N TYR A 86 16.08 -5.72 -5.54
CA TYR A 86 16.56 -7.10 -5.60
C TYR A 86 17.89 -7.25 -6.35
N GLN A 87 18.16 -6.44 -7.36
CA GLN A 87 19.39 -6.46 -8.15
C GLN A 87 20.61 -5.92 -7.40
N HIS A 88 20.46 -5.25 -6.25
CA HIS A 88 21.57 -4.77 -5.44
C HIS A 88 22.31 -5.93 -4.78
N LYS A 89 23.60 -5.75 -4.58
CA LYS A 89 24.53 -6.79 -4.09
C LYS A 89 24.92 -6.60 -2.64
N THR A 90 24.55 -5.45 -2.04
CA THR A 90 24.94 -5.12 -0.67
C THR A 90 23.75 -4.63 0.14
N ILE A 91 23.77 -4.94 1.45
CA ILE A 91 22.81 -4.42 2.44
C ILE A 91 23.51 -3.35 3.28
N GLU A 92 22.85 -2.21 3.50
CA GLU A 92 23.30 -1.13 4.37
C GLU A 92 22.91 -1.36 5.83
N GLY A 93 21.88 -2.12 6.08
CA GLY A 93 21.33 -2.45 7.40
C GLY A 93 19.86 -2.84 7.30
N PHE A 94 19.25 -2.99 8.45
CA PHE A 94 17.83 -3.39 8.61
C PHE A 94 17.09 -2.28 9.34
N ALA A 95 16.15 -1.66 8.65
CA ALA A 95 15.34 -0.58 9.22
C ALA A 95 14.02 -1.11 9.79
N PHE A 96 13.39 -0.34 10.68
CA PHE A 96 12.12 -0.72 11.33
C PHE A 96 10.90 -0.03 10.72
N THR A 97 11.11 0.81 9.72
CA THR A 97 10.04 1.49 8.98
C THR A 97 10.34 1.45 7.48
N GLN A 98 9.32 1.23 6.63
CA GLN A 98 9.48 1.17 5.18
C GLN A 98 8.27 1.76 4.47
N MET A 99 8.45 2.34 3.27
CA MET A 99 7.37 2.61 2.32
C MET A 99 7.17 1.41 1.41
N SER A 100 5.95 1.20 0.89
CA SER A 100 5.64 0.14 -0.05
C SER A 100 5.09 0.70 -1.35
N GLY A 101 5.74 0.33 -2.47
CA GLY A 101 5.22 0.54 -3.81
C GLY A 101 5.23 1.97 -4.34
N ILE A 102 5.78 2.93 -3.61
CA ILE A 102 5.72 4.35 -3.93
C ILE A 102 6.99 4.80 -4.64
N GLY A 103 6.82 5.57 -5.72
CA GLY A 103 7.90 6.27 -6.41
C GLY A 103 8.33 7.57 -5.70
N TRP A 104 9.02 8.43 -6.46
CA TRP A 104 9.42 9.78 -6.07
C TRP A 104 10.30 9.83 -4.81
N TYR A 105 11.37 9.02 -4.82
CA TYR A 105 12.48 8.98 -3.86
C TYR A 105 12.22 8.32 -2.52
N GLY A 106 10.99 7.91 -2.20
CA GLY A 106 10.66 7.20 -0.97
C GLY A 106 10.90 7.98 0.32
N ASP A 107 10.67 7.31 1.44
CA ASP A 107 10.87 7.84 2.79
C ASP A 107 11.00 6.68 3.80
N LEU A 108 10.98 7.00 5.12
CA LEU A 108 11.12 6.01 6.19
C LEU A 108 12.53 5.36 6.15
N GLY A 109 12.66 4.07 6.42
CA GLY A 109 13.97 3.44 6.53
C GLY A 109 14.72 3.85 7.80
N ASN A 110 13.99 4.23 8.84
CA ASN A 110 14.52 4.73 10.11
C ASN A 110 14.90 3.61 11.05
N PHE A 111 15.70 3.94 12.07
CA PHE A 111 16.26 3.01 13.04
C PHE A 111 17.01 1.89 12.34
N LEU A 112 18.05 2.29 11.58
CA LEU A 112 18.83 1.37 10.74
C LEU A 112 19.86 0.63 11.58
N VAL A 113 19.67 -0.68 11.71
CA VAL A 113 20.49 -1.58 12.51
C VAL A 113 21.41 -2.40 11.61
N MET A 114 22.73 -2.46 11.95
CA MET A 114 23.69 -3.28 11.23
C MET A 114 24.55 -4.09 12.21
N PRO A 115 24.54 -5.43 12.12
CA PRO A 115 25.47 -6.27 12.86
C PRO A 115 26.82 -6.28 12.15
N THR A 116 27.91 -6.15 12.90
CA THR A 116 29.28 -6.15 12.34
C THR A 116 30.26 -6.86 13.24
N THR A 117 31.44 -7.16 12.70
CA THR A 117 32.63 -7.62 13.46
C THR A 117 33.83 -6.74 13.10
N GLY A 118 34.86 -6.71 13.97
CA GLY A 118 36.11 -5.98 13.73
C GLY A 118 35.97 -4.47 14.01
N GLU A 119 36.72 -3.63 13.30
CA GLU A 119 36.78 -2.18 13.55
C GLU A 119 35.45 -1.49 13.26
N LEU A 120 35.08 -0.51 14.12
CA LEU A 120 33.91 0.31 13.94
C LEU A 120 34.02 1.17 12.67
N GLN A 121 33.03 1.06 11.80
CA GLN A 121 32.83 1.94 10.66
C GLN A 121 31.54 2.74 10.89
N VAL A 122 31.60 4.07 10.71
CA VAL A 122 30.45 4.96 10.97
C VAL A 122 29.74 5.41 9.69
N VAL A 123 30.31 5.12 8.53
CA VAL A 123 29.68 5.36 7.22
C VAL A 123 29.23 4.04 6.61
N ALA A 124 28.10 4.08 5.87
CA ALA A 124 27.64 2.90 5.15
C ALA A 124 28.60 2.44 4.04
N GLY A 125 29.25 3.40 3.36
CA GLY A 125 30.02 3.16 2.15
C GLY A 125 29.13 3.08 0.90
N LYS A 126 29.71 2.76 -0.24
CA LYS A 126 29.03 2.63 -1.54
C LYS A 126 29.16 1.21 -2.08
N GLU A 127 28.12 0.69 -2.71
CA GLU A 127 28.14 -0.60 -3.38
C GLU A 127 29.24 -0.68 -4.46
N SER A 128 29.45 0.42 -5.17
CA SER A 128 30.45 0.55 -6.24
C SER A 128 31.90 0.73 -5.75
N ASP A 129 32.14 0.85 -4.43
CA ASP A 129 33.48 1.08 -3.88
C ASP A 129 34.31 -0.23 -3.96
N PRO A 130 35.38 -0.27 -4.79
CA PRO A 130 36.22 -1.46 -4.92
C PRO A 130 37.01 -1.78 -3.64
N GLU A 131 37.25 -0.79 -2.77
CA GLU A 131 37.94 -0.97 -1.49
C GLU A 131 37.00 -1.38 -0.36
N LYS A 132 35.69 -1.46 -0.63
CA LYS A 132 34.62 -1.89 0.31
C LYS A 132 34.68 -1.18 1.67
N LYS A 133 34.95 0.12 1.64
CA LYS A 133 34.94 0.99 2.82
C LYS A 133 33.53 1.13 3.37
N GLY A 134 33.41 1.27 4.70
CA GLY A 134 32.15 1.44 5.41
C GLY A 134 31.56 0.13 5.93
N TYR A 135 30.42 0.26 6.64
CA TYR A 135 29.81 -0.90 7.32
C TYR A 135 28.91 -1.75 6.41
N ARG A 136 28.55 -1.30 5.22
CA ARG A 136 27.78 -2.06 4.22
C ARG A 136 28.39 -3.44 3.98
N SER A 137 27.57 -4.47 3.84
CA SER A 137 27.99 -5.84 3.57
C SER A 137 27.41 -6.36 2.27
N GLU A 138 28.22 -7.07 1.52
CA GLU A 138 27.71 -8.01 0.53
C GLU A 138 26.88 -9.08 1.25
N TYR A 139 25.92 -9.68 0.55
CA TYR A 139 25.09 -10.75 1.09
C TYR A 139 24.90 -11.88 0.08
N ASP A 140 24.68 -13.08 0.61
CA ASP A 140 24.49 -14.27 -0.21
C ASP A 140 23.02 -14.34 -0.65
N LYS A 141 22.75 -14.11 -1.94
CA LYS A 141 21.44 -14.25 -2.54
C LYS A 141 20.84 -15.66 -2.41
N GLY A 142 21.67 -16.68 -2.30
CA GLY A 142 21.23 -18.04 -2.07
C GLY A 142 20.69 -18.29 -0.65
N SER A 143 21.09 -17.46 0.31
CA SER A 143 20.59 -17.47 1.70
C SER A 143 19.44 -16.49 1.92
N GLU A 144 19.16 -15.60 0.97
CA GLU A 144 18.07 -14.63 1.09
C GLU A 144 16.72 -15.31 0.95
N ALA A 145 15.89 -15.15 1.96
CA ALA A 145 14.51 -15.68 1.94
C ALA A 145 13.56 -14.74 2.66
N ALA A 146 12.32 -14.69 2.17
CA ALA A 146 11.25 -13.91 2.77
C ALA A 146 9.93 -14.67 2.74
N SER A 147 9.07 -14.38 3.70
CA SER A 147 7.68 -14.84 3.76
C SER A 147 6.86 -13.83 4.57
N ALA A 148 5.56 -13.99 4.61
CA ALA A 148 4.72 -13.11 5.41
C ALA A 148 5.18 -13.05 6.88
N GLY A 149 5.66 -11.87 7.31
CA GLY A 149 6.16 -11.63 8.67
C GLY A 149 7.58 -12.11 8.99
N TYR A 150 8.37 -12.49 7.97
CA TYR A 150 9.73 -12.97 8.18
C TYR A 150 10.64 -12.66 6.98
N TYR A 151 11.91 -12.33 7.31
CA TYR A 151 13.00 -12.17 6.33
C TYR A 151 14.32 -12.72 6.88
N THR A 152 15.21 -13.20 6.01
CA THR A 152 16.57 -13.62 6.38
C THR A 152 17.56 -13.43 5.24
N ALA A 153 18.82 -13.12 5.59
CA ALA A 153 19.98 -13.11 4.67
C ALA A 153 21.29 -13.24 5.44
N ARG A 154 22.31 -13.87 4.82
CA ARG A 154 23.68 -13.93 5.35
C ARG A 154 24.53 -12.77 4.81
N LEU A 155 25.04 -11.96 5.72
CA LEU A 155 25.97 -10.87 5.45
C LEU A 155 27.40 -11.45 5.31
N THR A 156 27.90 -11.53 4.08
CA THR A 156 29.12 -12.28 3.80
C THR A 156 30.42 -11.61 4.28
N LYS A 157 30.44 -10.27 4.34
CA LYS A 157 31.58 -9.50 4.87
C LYS A 157 31.87 -9.84 6.33
N TYR A 158 30.86 -10.13 7.12
CA TYR A 158 30.95 -10.36 8.56
C TYR A 158 30.63 -11.80 8.95
N ASP A 159 30.22 -12.63 7.98
CA ASP A 159 29.74 -14.01 8.19
C ASP A 159 28.58 -14.08 9.23
N ILE A 160 27.65 -13.15 9.18
CA ILE A 160 26.53 -13.07 10.10
C ILE A 160 25.24 -13.42 9.38
N LEU A 161 24.48 -14.40 9.89
CA LEU A 161 23.11 -14.63 9.47
C LEU A 161 22.21 -13.64 10.20
N THR A 162 21.41 -12.88 9.44
CA THR A 162 20.42 -11.95 9.99
C THR A 162 19.02 -12.43 9.69
N GLU A 163 18.17 -12.42 10.70
CA GLU A 163 16.74 -12.73 10.60
C GLU A 163 15.92 -11.56 11.15
N ALA A 164 14.78 -11.30 10.54
CA ALA A 164 13.85 -10.23 10.94
C ALA A 164 12.43 -10.76 11.08
N THR A 165 11.70 -10.25 12.07
CA THR A 165 10.26 -10.43 12.24
C THR A 165 9.62 -9.17 12.79
N ALA A 166 8.29 -9.04 12.65
CA ALA A 166 7.56 -7.84 13.08
C ALA A 166 6.37 -8.18 13.98
N SER A 167 5.96 -7.19 14.76
CA SER A 167 4.66 -7.09 15.42
C SER A 167 3.95 -5.80 14.97
N PRO A 168 2.68 -5.58 15.31
CA PRO A 168 1.97 -4.36 14.87
C PRO A 168 2.69 -3.05 15.21
N HIS A 169 3.36 -2.95 16.36
CA HIS A 169 4.01 -1.72 16.84
C HIS A 169 5.52 -1.89 17.09
N GLY A 170 6.13 -2.95 16.59
CA GLY A 170 7.54 -3.17 16.77
C GLY A 170 8.06 -4.35 15.98
N GLY A 171 9.29 -4.78 16.28
CA GLY A 171 9.89 -5.91 15.61
C GLY A 171 11.13 -6.42 16.31
N ALA A 172 11.71 -7.46 15.72
CA ALA A 172 12.91 -8.09 16.24
C ALA A 172 13.86 -8.45 15.11
N LEU A 173 15.15 -8.31 15.41
CA LEU A 173 16.26 -8.83 14.64
C LEU A 173 16.98 -9.90 15.47
N ARG A 174 17.35 -11.00 14.83
CA ARG A 174 18.23 -12.03 15.38
C ARG A 174 19.47 -12.15 14.50
N PHE A 175 20.63 -12.13 15.12
CA PHE A 175 21.92 -12.22 14.47
C PHE A 175 22.64 -13.45 14.96
N THR A 176 23.04 -14.35 14.07
CA THR A 176 23.93 -15.49 14.37
C THR A 176 25.34 -15.12 13.99
N TYR A 177 26.17 -14.89 14.98
CA TYR A 177 27.57 -14.45 14.84
C TYR A 177 28.57 -15.60 14.71
N PRO A 178 29.70 -15.40 13.99
CA PRO A 178 30.86 -16.24 14.14
C PRO A 178 31.55 -15.95 15.47
N ALA A 179 32.58 -16.78 15.84
CA ALA A 179 33.46 -16.46 16.95
C ALA A 179 34.23 -15.16 16.66
N SER A 180 34.16 -14.21 17.56
CA SER A 180 34.86 -12.92 17.43
C SER A 180 35.06 -12.27 18.78
N ASP A 181 36.26 -11.70 19.01
CA ASP A 181 36.49 -10.88 20.21
C ASP A 181 35.80 -9.52 20.16
N LEU A 182 35.37 -9.10 18.96
CA LEU A 182 34.78 -7.76 18.71
C LEU A 182 33.63 -7.87 17.74
N SER A 183 32.51 -8.38 18.23
CA SER A 183 31.20 -8.32 17.58
C SER A 183 30.45 -7.07 18.01
N ARG A 184 29.56 -6.59 17.16
CA ARG A 184 28.86 -5.31 17.39
C ARG A 184 27.47 -5.31 16.80
N ILE A 185 26.55 -4.64 17.49
CA ILE A 185 25.34 -4.10 16.90
C ILE A 185 25.51 -2.58 16.86
N GLN A 186 25.39 -1.99 15.67
CA GLN A 186 25.40 -0.55 15.47
C GLN A 186 24.08 -0.07 14.88
N ILE A 187 23.66 1.13 15.26
CA ILE A 187 22.41 1.76 14.85
C ILE A 187 22.71 3.15 14.33
N ASP A 188 22.45 3.37 13.05
CA ASP A 188 22.53 4.69 12.45
C ASP A 188 21.18 5.39 12.56
N LEU A 189 21.07 6.33 13.49
CA LEU A 189 19.84 7.06 13.76
C LEU A 189 19.59 8.20 12.75
N ALA A 190 20.61 8.58 11.98
CA ALA A 190 20.47 9.59 10.95
C ALA A 190 19.89 9.04 9.64
N ARG A 191 19.84 7.71 9.48
CA ARG A 191 19.38 7.09 8.22
C ARG A 191 17.89 7.32 7.97
N ARG A 192 17.60 7.63 6.69
CA ARG A 192 16.28 7.80 6.12
C ARG A 192 16.38 7.54 4.62
N VAL A 193 15.45 6.81 4.03
CA VAL A 193 15.40 6.67 2.57
C VAL A 193 15.09 8.04 1.96
N GLY A 194 15.87 8.42 0.94
CA GLY A 194 15.73 9.73 0.31
C GLY A 194 16.39 10.90 1.05
N GLY A 195 17.17 10.63 2.11
CA GLY A 195 17.84 11.70 2.86
C GLY A 195 18.36 11.30 4.23
N THR A 196 18.21 12.18 5.22
CA THR A 196 18.50 11.90 6.64
C THR A 196 17.39 12.38 7.54
N SER A 197 17.29 11.83 8.75
CA SER A 197 16.66 12.57 9.85
C SER A 197 17.50 13.80 10.21
N THR A 198 16.87 14.89 10.64
CA THR A 198 17.55 16.19 10.87
C THR A 198 18.22 16.29 12.23
N THR A 199 17.60 15.70 13.24
CA THR A 199 18.15 15.57 14.59
C THR A 199 17.82 14.23 15.19
N GLN A 200 18.68 13.74 16.08
CA GLN A 200 18.52 12.45 16.73
C GLN A 200 18.89 12.56 18.22
N TYR A 201 18.24 11.74 19.00
CA TYR A 201 18.54 11.55 20.43
C TYR A 201 18.53 10.06 20.75
N VAL A 202 19.46 9.65 21.62
CA VAL A 202 19.51 8.31 22.18
C VAL A 202 20.01 8.33 23.60
N GLU A 203 19.42 7.53 24.49
CA GLU A 203 19.88 7.32 25.86
C GLU A 203 19.89 5.85 26.25
N VAL A 204 20.82 5.47 27.10
CA VAL A 204 20.89 4.17 27.75
C VAL A 204 20.02 4.21 29.02
N VAL A 205 18.96 3.44 29.04
CA VAL A 205 17.95 3.41 30.11
C VAL A 205 18.45 2.51 31.27
N ASN A 206 18.96 1.32 30.93
CA ASN A 206 19.50 0.34 31.88
C ASN A 206 20.54 -0.55 31.20
N ASP A 207 20.93 -1.66 31.81
CA ASP A 207 22.03 -2.52 31.39
C ASP A 207 21.84 -3.19 30.01
N ASN A 208 20.62 -3.19 29.44
CA ASN A 208 20.35 -3.81 28.14
C ASN A 208 19.36 -3.03 27.27
N THR A 209 19.02 -1.80 27.65
CA THR A 209 17.93 -1.05 27.00
C THR A 209 18.35 0.36 26.64
N ILE A 210 18.02 0.77 25.42
CA ILE A 210 18.11 2.16 24.94
C ILE A 210 16.74 2.67 24.51
N ARG A 211 16.56 3.99 24.53
CA ARG A 211 15.42 4.68 23.89
C ARG A 211 15.90 5.97 23.24
N GLY A 212 15.09 6.49 22.35
CA GLY A 212 15.45 7.73 21.65
C GLY A 212 14.46 8.06 20.54
N TRP A 213 14.88 9.01 19.71
CA TRP A 213 14.06 9.47 18.61
C TRP A 213 14.90 9.97 17.43
N MET A 214 14.27 10.00 16.25
CA MET A 214 14.78 10.56 15.01
C MET A 214 13.74 11.51 14.45
N LYS A 215 14.06 12.80 14.34
CA LYS A 215 13.19 13.80 13.74
C LYS A 215 13.42 13.88 12.23
N CYS A 216 12.38 13.72 11.44
CA CYS A 216 12.38 13.72 9.98
C CYS A 216 11.57 14.91 9.47
N THR A 217 12.27 15.91 8.94
CA THR A 217 11.66 17.13 8.39
C THR A 217 11.97 17.27 6.90
N PRO A 218 11.29 18.16 6.15
CA PRO A 218 11.54 18.37 4.73
C PRO A 218 12.99 18.75 4.39
N GLU A 219 13.69 19.45 5.30
CA GLU A 219 15.11 19.83 5.12
C GLU A 219 16.03 18.59 5.06
N GLY A 220 15.60 17.49 5.64
CA GLY A 220 16.30 16.20 5.60
C GLY A 220 16.06 15.40 4.32
N GLY A 221 15.20 15.87 3.42
CA GLY A 221 14.81 15.14 2.22
C GLY A 221 13.64 14.17 2.50
N GLY A 222 13.79 12.91 2.13
CA GLY A 222 12.74 11.90 2.15
C GLY A 222 11.82 12.02 0.94
N TRP A 223 10.56 11.69 1.08
CA TRP A 223 9.62 11.61 -0.01
C TRP A 223 9.54 12.91 -0.83
N GLY A 224 9.68 12.74 -2.15
CA GLY A 224 9.74 13.86 -3.06
C GLY A 224 10.93 14.79 -2.84
N ASP A 225 12.03 14.31 -2.27
CA ASP A 225 13.21 15.12 -1.88
C ASP A 225 12.82 16.30 -0.97
N GLY A 226 11.86 16.06 -0.05
CA GLY A 226 11.30 17.03 0.87
C GLY A 226 10.07 17.80 0.34
N TYR A 227 9.79 17.77 -0.97
CA TYR A 227 8.60 18.46 -1.54
C TYR A 227 7.27 17.86 -1.07
N GLY A 228 7.25 16.59 -0.64
CA GLY A 228 6.10 15.96 0.00
C GLY A 228 5.79 16.49 1.40
N ASN A 229 6.58 17.47 1.90
CA ASN A 229 6.45 18.07 3.22
C ASN A 229 6.43 17.08 4.40
N PRO A 230 7.22 15.99 4.39
CA PRO A 230 7.22 15.04 5.48
C PRO A 230 7.77 15.67 6.76
N ASP A 231 6.96 15.66 7.83
CA ASP A 231 7.35 16.18 9.15
C ASP A 231 6.83 15.25 10.25
N TYR A 232 7.66 14.28 10.63
CA TYR A 232 7.34 13.29 11.63
C TYR A 232 8.54 12.93 12.48
N THR A 233 8.29 12.36 13.65
CA THR A 233 9.34 11.85 14.55
C THR A 233 9.11 10.36 14.80
N VAL A 234 10.16 9.56 14.64
CA VAL A 234 10.15 8.14 14.99
C VAL A 234 10.77 7.99 16.37
N PHE A 235 10.00 7.51 17.33
CA PHE A 235 10.44 7.18 18.68
C PHE A 235 10.66 5.67 18.78
N PHE A 236 11.66 5.27 19.55
CA PHE A 236 11.96 3.86 19.77
C PHE A 236 12.27 3.55 21.24
N TYR A 237 11.95 2.32 21.65
CA TYR A 237 12.40 1.68 22.88
C TYR A 237 12.94 0.30 22.52
N ALA A 238 14.24 0.05 22.74
CA ALA A 238 14.92 -1.14 22.20
C ALA A 238 15.69 -1.89 23.29
N GLU A 239 15.52 -3.22 23.32
CA GLU A 239 16.13 -4.17 24.24
C GLU A 239 17.09 -5.11 23.51
N PHE A 240 18.30 -5.25 24.04
CA PHE A 240 19.32 -6.17 23.57
C PHE A 240 19.37 -7.43 24.44
N SER A 241 19.65 -8.60 23.85
CA SER A 241 19.92 -9.81 24.61
C SER A 241 21.30 -9.83 25.27
N LYS A 242 22.20 -8.93 24.85
CA LYS A 242 23.53 -8.71 25.45
C LYS A 242 23.51 -7.48 26.35
N PRO A 243 24.31 -7.46 27.43
CA PRO A 243 24.45 -6.27 28.27
C PRO A 243 25.20 -5.15 27.53
N LEU A 244 24.89 -3.92 27.88
CA LEU A 244 25.51 -2.69 27.35
C LEU A 244 26.77 -2.32 28.14
N ASP A 245 27.68 -3.27 28.37
CA ASP A 245 28.91 -3.04 29.16
C ASP A 245 29.94 -2.21 28.39
N ASN A 246 30.05 -2.39 27.08
CA ASN A 246 30.94 -1.63 26.20
C ASN A 246 30.14 -0.99 25.06
N TYR A 247 29.59 0.16 25.29
CA TYR A 247 28.84 0.94 24.31
C TYR A 247 29.43 2.32 24.08
N GLY A 248 29.00 2.95 23.02
CA GLY A 248 29.33 4.32 22.68
C GLY A 248 28.40 4.90 21.63
N PHE A 249 28.69 6.14 21.32
CA PHE A 249 28.00 6.89 20.29
C PHE A 249 29.02 7.37 19.26
N TRP A 250 28.56 7.62 18.04
CA TRP A 250 29.30 8.49 17.13
C TRP A 250 28.44 9.72 16.81
N SER A 251 29.10 10.83 16.50
CA SER A 251 28.42 12.04 16.06
C SER A 251 29.29 12.80 15.07
N ALA A 252 28.71 13.18 13.95
CA ALA A 252 29.30 14.10 13.02
C ALA A 252 28.74 15.50 13.26
N ASP A 253 29.62 16.52 13.17
CA ASP A 253 29.22 17.90 13.15
C ASP A 253 28.83 18.31 11.74
N ILE A 254 27.52 18.31 11.45
CA ILE A 254 26.96 18.73 10.17
C ILE A 254 26.63 20.20 10.21
N PRO A 255 27.23 21.05 9.33
CA PRO A 255 26.94 22.46 9.27
C PRO A 255 25.45 22.75 9.06
N ASP A 256 24.95 23.86 9.63
CA ASP A 256 23.55 24.26 9.56
C ASP A 256 23.08 24.59 8.14
N ASP A 257 23.99 25.09 7.31
CA ASP A 257 23.78 25.47 5.92
C ASP A 257 23.88 24.27 4.93
N TRP A 258 24.20 23.06 5.42
CA TRP A 258 24.25 21.88 4.58
C TRP A 258 22.87 21.29 4.42
N GLU A 259 22.41 21.23 3.19
CA GLU A 259 21.22 20.44 2.86
C GLU A 259 21.46 18.95 3.11
N ARG A 260 20.47 18.28 3.70
CA ARG A 260 20.52 16.86 4.06
C ARG A 260 19.64 16.00 3.18
N LYS A 261 19.25 16.57 2.03
CA LYS A 261 18.51 15.86 1.00
C LYS A 261 19.37 14.77 0.35
N ARG A 262 18.74 13.86 -0.34
CA ARG A 262 19.33 12.66 -0.91
C ARG A 262 20.68 12.88 -1.62
N GLU A 263 20.72 13.80 -2.57
CA GLU A 263 21.91 14.01 -3.40
C GLU A 263 23.10 14.50 -2.58
N ASN A 264 22.84 15.37 -1.61
CA ASN A 264 23.88 15.89 -0.74
C ASN A 264 24.40 14.84 0.23
N VAL A 265 23.50 14.02 0.80
CA VAL A 265 23.87 12.93 1.72
C VAL A 265 24.73 11.87 1.04
N LEU A 266 24.48 11.59 -0.22
CA LEU A 266 25.26 10.63 -1.01
C LEU A 266 26.56 11.23 -1.59
N SER A 267 26.80 12.54 -1.45
CA SER A 267 28.02 13.19 -1.91
C SER A 267 29.26 12.74 -1.13
N ASP A 268 30.41 12.76 -1.83
CA ASP A 268 31.68 12.38 -1.21
C ASP A 268 32.05 13.32 -0.03
N ASN A 269 31.68 14.61 -0.12
CA ASN A 269 31.92 15.57 0.94
C ASN A 269 31.12 15.25 2.20
N TYR A 270 29.84 14.90 2.05
CA TYR A 270 28.99 14.53 3.19
C TYR A 270 29.49 13.23 3.83
N GLN A 271 29.79 12.23 3.04
CA GLN A 271 30.32 10.93 3.50
C GLN A 271 31.69 11.09 4.19
N ALA A 272 32.58 11.95 3.66
CA ALA A 272 33.85 12.26 4.29
C ALA A 272 33.67 12.99 5.66
N ARG A 273 32.61 13.80 5.79
CA ARG A 273 32.27 14.45 7.07
C ARG A 273 31.80 13.45 8.10
N ILE A 274 30.92 12.51 7.71
CA ILE A 274 30.50 11.43 8.60
C ILE A 274 31.68 10.54 9.00
N ALA A 275 32.57 10.24 8.09
CA ALA A 275 33.77 9.44 8.38
C ALA A 275 34.68 10.08 9.47
N GLN A 276 34.57 11.39 9.67
CA GLN A 276 35.29 12.12 10.71
C GLN A 276 34.50 12.23 12.03
N SER A 277 33.42 11.46 12.21
CA SER A 277 32.63 11.45 13.44
C SER A 277 33.49 11.24 14.67
N SER A 278 33.19 11.98 15.71
CA SER A 278 33.77 11.72 17.04
C SER A 278 33.13 10.50 17.67
N ILE A 279 33.97 9.59 18.19
CA ILE A 279 33.53 8.46 18.99
C ILE A 279 33.46 8.87 20.46
N ILE A 280 32.29 8.73 21.07
CA ILE A 280 31.98 9.24 22.41
C ILE A 280 31.63 8.05 23.30
N LYS A 281 32.47 7.77 24.31
CA LYS A 281 32.25 6.76 25.34
C LYS A 281 32.05 7.41 26.72
N GLY A 282 31.46 6.67 27.67
CA GLY A 282 31.29 7.12 29.04
C GLY A 282 30.15 8.14 29.25
N LYS A 283 29.33 8.42 28.24
CA LYS A 283 28.08 9.14 28.37
C LYS A 283 26.88 8.18 28.37
N LYS A 284 25.78 8.60 29.01
CA LYS A 284 24.51 7.86 28.99
C LYS A 284 23.57 8.29 27.87
N SER A 285 23.76 9.47 27.30
CA SER A 285 22.91 9.98 26.23
C SER A 285 23.67 10.91 25.29
N LEU A 286 23.17 11.02 24.09
CA LEU A 286 23.66 11.97 23.09
C LEU A 286 22.50 12.49 22.24
N GLU A 287 22.51 13.78 21.95
CA GLU A 287 21.66 14.45 20.97
C GLU A 287 22.55 15.15 19.94
N GLY A 288 22.13 15.15 18.68
CA GLY A 288 22.91 15.76 17.60
C GLY A 288 22.24 15.65 16.23
N LYS A 289 23.01 16.06 15.20
CA LYS A 289 22.53 16.15 13.81
C LYS A 289 22.89 14.93 12.95
N HIS A 290 23.80 14.12 13.39
CA HIS A 290 24.15 12.82 12.78
C HIS A 290 24.71 11.94 13.89
N VAL A 291 23.79 11.26 14.57
CA VAL A 291 24.09 10.43 15.74
C VAL A 291 23.87 8.97 15.40
N GLY A 292 24.78 8.12 15.86
CA GLY A 292 24.57 6.69 15.92
C GLY A 292 24.95 6.13 17.27
N PHE A 293 24.52 4.91 17.53
CA PHE A 293 24.78 4.14 18.73
C PHE A 293 25.45 2.81 18.37
N PHE A 294 26.35 2.32 19.22
CA PHE A 294 26.90 0.97 19.08
C PHE A 294 27.13 0.32 20.44
N VAL A 295 27.01 -1.00 20.46
CA VAL A 295 27.43 -1.86 21.57
C VAL A 295 28.34 -2.97 21.06
N GLU A 296 29.45 -3.22 21.78
CA GLU A 296 30.48 -4.20 21.45
C GLU A 296 30.49 -5.30 22.48
N PHE A 297 30.66 -6.54 22.03
CA PHE A 297 30.71 -7.73 22.88
C PHE A 297 31.47 -8.85 22.17
N PRO A 298 32.08 -9.78 22.90
CA PRO A 298 32.61 -11.01 22.32
C PRO A 298 31.47 -11.97 21.97
N THR A 299 31.72 -12.82 20.97
CA THR A 299 30.80 -13.90 20.59
C THR A 299 31.58 -15.22 20.41
N THR A 300 30.94 -16.32 20.74
CA THR A 300 31.32 -17.66 20.36
C THR A 300 30.75 -17.99 18.97
N ASP A 301 31.25 -19.08 18.36
CA ASP A 301 30.74 -19.51 17.06
C ASP A 301 29.26 -19.88 17.14
N GLN A 302 28.49 -19.42 16.15
CA GLN A 302 27.03 -19.61 16.04
C GLN A 302 26.24 -19.01 17.23
N GLU A 303 26.77 -17.99 17.90
CA GLU A 303 26.04 -17.32 18.97
C GLU A 303 24.94 -16.43 18.45
N GLU A 304 23.72 -16.66 18.94
CA GLU A 304 22.56 -15.82 18.62
C GLU A 304 22.47 -14.60 19.55
N VAL A 305 22.38 -13.42 18.95
CA VAL A 305 22.13 -12.14 19.66
C VAL A 305 20.89 -11.50 19.07
N THR A 306 19.98 -11.03 19.93
CA THR A 306 18.73 -10.41 19.50
C THR A 306 18.65 -8.94 19.89
N LEU A 307 18.00 -8.16 19.02
CA LEU A 307 17.53 -6.80 19.27
C LEU A 307 16.03 -6.76 19.02
N LYS A 308 15.24 -6.27 19.99
CA LYS A 308 13.80 -6.00 19.85
C LYS A 308 13.58 -4.52 20.02
N ALA A 309 12.72 -3.92 19.19
CA ALA A 309 12.36 -2.51 19.34
C ALA A 309 10.86 -2.27 19.14
N GLY A 310 10.26 -1.54 20.07
CA GLY A 310 8.96 -0.92 19.93
C GLY A 310 9.12 0.46 19.28
N ILE A 311 8.23 0.79 18.35
CA ILE A 311 8.21 2.05 17.60
C ILE A 311 6.95 2.81 17.96
N SER A 312 7.04 4.14 17.97
CA SER A 312 5.91 5.06 18.10
C SER A 312 6.16 6.30 17.26
N PHE A 313 5.10 6.96 16.83
CA PHE A 313 5.16 8.27 16.20
C PHE A 313 4.66 9.39 17.14
N SER A 314 4.24 9.02 18.36
CA SER A 314 3.75 9.95 19.37
C SER A 314 4.86 10.48 20.28
N ASP A 315 5.47 9.60 21.09
CA ASP A 315 6.53 9.97 22.04
C ASP A 315 7.31 8.74 22.54
N LEU A 316 8.31 8.99 23.42
CA LEU A 316 9.12 7.93 24.06
C LEU A 316 8.29 6.99 24.92
N GLU A 317 7.25 7.48 25.59
CA GLU A 317 6.36 6.66 26.42
C GLU A 317 5.51 5.73 25.55
N GLY A 318 5.06 6.19 24.37
CA GLY A 318 4.36 5.37 23.38
C GLY A 318 5.22 4.21 22.91
N ALA A 319 6.47 4.47 22.52
CA ALA A 319 7.41 3.42 22.11
C ALA A 319 7.65 2.38 23.22
N GLU A 320 7.79 2.83 24.47
CA GLU A 320 7.92 1.94 25.63
C GLU A 320 6.67 1.10 25.88
N LYS A 321 5.47 1.69 25.79
CA LYS A 321 4.19 0.98 25.96
C LYS A 321 3.98 -0.05 24.86
N ASN A 322 4.26 0.32 23.60
CA ASN A 322 4.19 -0.58 22.47
C ASN A 322 5.13 -1.78 22.64
N PHE A 323 6.37 -1.52 23.07
CA PHE A 323 7.34 -2.58 23.38
C PHE A 323 6.83 -3.51 24.50
N LYS A 324 6.35 -2.94 25.62
CA LYS A 324 5.88 -3.72 26.76
C LYS A 324 4.66 -4.57 26.43
N ALA A 325 3.76 -4.07 25.60
CA ALA A 325 2.55 -4.77 25.22
C ALA A 325 2.81 -5.96 24.29
N GLU A 326 3.75 -5.83 23.37
CA GLU A 326 3.90 -6.79 22.26
C GLU A 326 5.20 -7.60 22.29
N LEU A 327 6.31 -7.03 22.80
CA LEU A 327 7.64 -7.62 22.66
C LEU A 327 8.28 -8.06 23.97
N GLN A 328 7.85 -7.49 25.11
CA GLN A 328 8.44 -7.82 26.41
C GLN A 328 8.24 -9.31 26.74
N GLY A 329 9.33 -10.01 27.04
CA GLY A 329 9.30 -11.44 27.34
C GLY A 329 9.05 -12.38 26.14
N GLN A 330 8.82 -11.85 24.95
CA GLN A 330 8.65 -12.64 23.73
C GLN A 330 10.01 -13.14 23.20
N THR A 331 10.03 -14.37 22.69
CA THR A 331 11.16 -14.90 21.93
C THR A 331 11.00 -14.50 20.45
N PHE A 332 12.10 -14.49 19.70
CA PHE A 332 12.09 -14.24 18.26
C PHE A 332 11.14 -15.20 17.52
N ASP A 333 11.23 -16.50 17.81
CA ASP A 333 10.39 -17.51 17.16
C ASP A 333 8.90 -17.39 17.56
N GLY A 334 8.63 -16.96 18.80
CA GLY A 334 7.29 -16.63 19.26
C GLY A 334 6.67 -15.47 18.45
N MET A 335 7.43 -14.40 18.24
CA MET A 335 7.01 -13.25 17.44
C MET A 335 6.80 -13.64 15.97
N LYS A 336 7.74 -14.39 15.37
CA LYS A 336 7.62 -14.93 14.01
C LYS A 336 6.35 -15.73 13.82
N LYS A 337 6.02 -16.60 14.78
CA LYS A 337 4.78 -17.39 14.77
C LYS A 337 3.54 -16.49 14.85
N GLN A 338 3.53 -15.50 15.73
CA GLN A 338 2.41 -14.56 15.87
C GLN A 338 2.20 -13.75 14.58
N ALA A 339 3.26 -13.23 13.96
CA ALA A 339 3.18 -12.53 12.68
C ALA A 339 2.55 -13.41 11.59
N LYS A 340 2.96 -14.67 11.51
CA LYS A 340 2.39 -15.66 10.58
C LYS A 340 0.89 -15.90 10.86
N GLU A 341 0.49 -16.01 12.11
CA GLU A 341 -0.91 -16.21 12.52
C GLU A 341 -1.78 -14.99 12.16
N LEU A 342 -1.27 -13.77 12.36
CA LEU A 342 -1.93 -12.53 11.95
C LEU A 342 -2.15 -12.51 10.42
N TRP A 343 -1.14 -12.86 9.64
CA TRP A 343 -1.27 -12.95 8.18
C TRP A 343 -2.27 -14.01 7.74
N ASN A 344 -2.22 -15.21 8.30
CA ASN A 344 -3.20 -16.26 7.96
C ASN A 344 -4.64 -15.83 8.25
N LYS A 345 -4.86 -15.11 9.34
CA LYS A 345 -6.17 -14.55 9.69
C LYS A 345 -6.63 -13.56 8.61
N GLU A 346 -5.82 -12.59 8.26
CA GLU A 346 -6.20 -11.53 7.31
C GLU A 346 -6.31 -12.06 5.88
N LEU A 347 -5.37 -12.88 5.41
CA LEU A 347 -5.43 -13.52 4.11
C LEU A 347 -6.66 -14.43 3.93
N SER A 348 -7.16 -15.01 5.04
CA SER A 348 -8.36 -15.84 5.01
C SER A 348 -9.66 -15.09 4.70
N LYS A 349 -9.62 -13.75 4.63
CA LYS A 349 -10.77 -12.93 4.20
C LYS A 349 -11.16 -13.17 2.74
N ILE A 350 -10.19 -13.62 1.91
CA ILE A 350 -10.48 -14.04 0.56
C ILE A 350 -9.89 -15.44 0.34
N LEU A 351 -10.74 -16.39 0.03
CA LEU A 351 -10.33 -17.77 -0.29
C LEU A 351 -10.50 -18.01 -1.79
N MET A 352 -9.50 -18.61 -2.43
CA MET A 352 -9.58 -18.99 -3.83
C MET A 352 -9.41 -20.49 -4.02
N GLU A 353 -10.14 -21.06 -4.97
CA GLU A 353 -10.08 -22.46 -5.35
C GLU A 353 -9.72 -22.59 -6.84
N GLY A 354 -8.85 -23.52 -7.15
CA GLY A 354 -8.29 -23.69 -8.50
C GLY A 354 -6.99 -22.92 -8.69
N GLY A 355 -6.56 -22.78 -9.95
CA GLY A 355 -5.29 -22.16 -10.31
C GLY A 355 -4.07 -23.05 -10.04
N THR A 356 -2.94 -22.67 -10.62
CA THR A 356 -1.62 -23.26 -10.38
C THR A 356 -1.03 -22.74 -9.05
N HIS A 357 0.08 -23.32 -8.60
CA HIS A 357 0.80 -22.81 -7.43
C HIS A 357 1.25 -21.36 -7.64
N ASP A 358 1.82 -21.01 -8.80
CA ASP A 358 2.29 -19.64 -9.08
C ASP A 358 1.15 -18.63 -9.15
N GLU A 359 0.00 -19.01 -9.69
CA GLU A 359 -1.20 -18.16 -9.69
C GLU A 359 -1.73 -17.92 -8.26
N LYS A 360 -1.65 -18.94 -7.38
CA LYS A 360 -1.96 -18.76 -5.94
C LYS A 360 -0.96 -17.83 -5.26
N VAL A 361 0.32 -17.98 -5.54
CA VAL A 361 1.37 -17.11 -5.00
C VAL A 361 1.14 -15.68 -5.45
N ALA A 362 0.90 -15.42 -6.74
CA ALA A 362 0.60 -14.08 -7.24
C ALA A 362 -0.63 -13.47 -6.56
N PHE A 363 -1.71 -14.27 -6.39
CA PHE A 363 -2.95 -13.81 -5.77
C PHE A 363 -2.79 -13.48 -4.28
N TYR A 364 -2.22 -14.38 -3.49
CA TYR A 364 -2.06 -14.14 -2.05
C TYR A 364 -0.97 -13.11 -1.73
N THR A 365 0.04 -12.97 -2.60
CA THR A 365 1.00 -11.85 -2.47
C THR A 365 0.34 -10.51 -2.82
N ALA A 366 -0.50 -10.46 -3.85
CA ALA A 366 -1.29 -9.26 -4.12
C ALA A 366 -2.20 -8.91 -2.93
N LEU A 367 -2.90 -9.90 -2.36
CA LEU A 367 -3.72 -9.67 -1.16
C LEU A 367 -2.87 -9.20 0.03
N TYR A 368 -1.66 -9.74 0.22
CA TYR A 368 -0.70 -9.27 1.22
C TYR A 368 -0.33 -7.80 0.99
N HIS A 369 -0.02 -7.38 -0.24
CA HIS A 369 0.30 -5.98 -0.55
C HIS A 369 -0.85 -5.03 -0.24
N THR A 370 -2.11 -5.43 -0.45
CA THR A 370 -3.29 -4.60 -0.10
C THR A 370 -3.48 -4.40 1.40
N MET A 371 -2.69 -5.07 2.24
CA MET A 371 -2.79 -5.03 3.70
C MET A 371 -1.50 -4.52 4.38
N ILE A 372 -0.59 -3.91 3.62
CA ILE A 372 0.57 -3.19 4.18
C ILE A 372 0.14 -1.80 4.62
N ASP A 373 -0.56 -1.08 3.75
CA ASP A 373 -1.08 0.28 3.98
C ASP A 373 -2.60 0.34 3.71
N PRO A 374 -3.34 1.31 4.29
CA PRO A 374 -2.91 2.38 5.18
C PRO A 374 -2.55 1.86 6.57
N ARG A 375 -1.35 2.18 7.02
CA ARG A 375 -0.82 1.64 8.29
C ARG A 375 -1.39 2.33 9.52
N ASN A 376 -1.34 1.59 10.62
CA ASN A 376 -1.65 2.12 11.94
C ASN A 376 -0.63 3.19 12.36
N MET A 377 -1.12 4.33 12.86
CA MET A 377 -0.34 5.40 13.46
C MET A 377 -0.67 5.60 14.95
N THR A 378 -1.54 4.77 15.51
CA THR A 378 -2.02 4.82 16.89
C THR A 378 -1.21 3.87 17.76
N ASP A 379 -0.70 4.34 18.91
CA ASP A 379 -0.06 3.49 19.92
C ASP A 379 -1.08 2.55 20.59
N VAL A 380 -0.61 1.52 21.31
CA VAL A 380 -1.47 0.52 21.96
C VAL A 380 -2.43 1.12 23.01
N ASP A 381 -2.17 2.33 23.48
CA ASP A 381 -3.05 3.06 24.42
C ASP A 381 -3.98 4.07 23.73
N GLY A 382 -4.02 4.10 22.40
CA GLY A 382 -4.89 4.96 21.62
C GLY A 382 -4.31 6.35 21.32
N ARG A 383 -3.05 6.65 21.71
CA ARG A 383 -2.39 7.93 21.41
C ARG A 383 -1.88 7.97 19.98
N TYR A 384 -1.92 9.14 19.37
CA TYR A 384 -1.39 9.40 18.02
C TYR A 384 -0.96 10.85 17.87
N PRO A 385 0.00 11.17 16.98
CA PRO A 385 0.33 12.55 16.66
C PRO A 385 -0.75 13.18 15.77
N GLY A 386 -1.25 14.34 16.17
CA GLY A 386 -2.26 15.09 15.43
C GLY A 386 -1.68 16.00 14.35
N GLY A 387 -2.54 16.50 13.47
CA GLY A 387 -2.20 17.49 12.44
C GLY A 387 -1.82 18.86 12.99
N ASP A 388 -2.02 19.10 14.27
CA ASP A 388 -1.62 20.30 15.04
C ASP A 388 -0.29 20.10 15.78
N HIS A 389 0.43 18.99 15.53
CA HIS A 389 1.65 18.58 16.23
C HIS A 389 1.47 18.35 17.74
N GLN A 390 0.23 18.10 18.20
CA GLN A 390 -0.05 17.69 19.57
C GLN A 390 -0.31 16.17 19.60
N ILE A 391 -0.17 15.57 20.80
CA ILE A 391 -0.55 14.17 20.99
C ILE A 391 -2.01 14.13 21.37
N HIS A 392 -2.79 13.43 20.54
CA HIS A 392 -4.19 13.12 20.79
C HIS A 392 -4.38 11.68 21.24
N GLN A 393 -5.59 11.35 21.66
CA GLN A 393 -5.96 9.98 22.04
C GLN A 393 -7.38 9.68 21.57
N THR A 394 -7.57 8.50 20.99
CA THR A 394 -8.88 7.98 20.60
C THR A 394 -9.02 6.50 20.96
N VAL A 395 -10.27 6.08 21.18
CA VAL A 395 -10.67 4.67 21.32
C VAL A 395 -11.72 4.26 20.28
N ASP A 396 -12.17 5.22 19.48
CA ASP A 396 -13.29 5.06 18.55
C ASP A 396 -12.84 4.60 17.15
N PHE A 397 -11.60 4.88 16.79
CA PHE A 397 -11.00 4.49 15.51
C PHE A 397 -9.48 4.33 15.63
N THR A 398 -8.86 3.70 14.67
CA THR A 398 -7.40 3.67 14.51
C THR A 398 -6.98 4.79 13.58
N LYS A 399 -6.13 5.72 14.05
CA LYS A 399 -5.52 6.73 13.17
C LYS A 399 -4.64 6.04 12.14
N ARG A 400 -4.93 6.29 10.86
CA ARG A 400 -4.22 5.73 9.71
C ARG A 400 -3.38 6.78 9.04
N THR A 401 -2.36 6.35 8.30
CA THR A 401 -1.49 7.19 7.49
C THR A 401 -1.03 6.45 6.24
N ILE A 402 -0.46 7.20 5.31
CA ILE A 402 -0.08 6.80 3.95
C ILE A 402 -1.34 6.54 3.11
N PHE A 403 -2.00 7.65 2.81
CA PHE A 403 -3.13 7.70 1.89
C PHE A 403 -2.68 8.19 0.53
N SER A 404 -2.29 7.28 -0.37
CA SER A 404 -2.02 7.56 -1.79
C SER A 404 -3.33 7.72 -2.55
N GLY A 405 -4.08 8.79 -2.22
CA GLY A 405 -5.49 8.88 -2.58
C GLY A 405 -5.77 8.80 -4.07
N TRP A 406 -4.95 9.46 -4.92
CA TRP A 406 -5.10 9.44 -6.38
C TRP A 406 -5.11 8.02 -6.96
N ASP A 407 -4.41 7.10 -6.31
CA ASP A 407 -4.27 5.71 -6.70
C ASP A 407 -5.36 4.86 -6.04
N VAL A 408 -5.40 4.81 -4.72
CA VAL A 408 -6.11 3.81 -3.91
C VAL A 408 -7.65 3.90 -3.98
N PHE A 409 -8.22 5.05 -4.39
CA PHE A 409 -9.68 5.16 -4.49
C PHE A 409 -10.27 4.27 -5.58
N ARG A 410 -9.46 3.87 -6.59
CA ARG A 410 -9.91 3.17 -7.80
C ARG A 410 -10.23 1.70 -7.55
N SER A 411 -9.38 0.99 -6.78
CA SER A 411 -9.54 -0.44 -6.51
C SER A 411 -9.30 -0.81 -5.05
N GLN A 412 -8.27 -0.23 -4.41
CA GLN A 412 -7.89 -0.59 -3.04
C GLN A 412 -9.02 -0.35 -2.03
N PHE A 413 -9.55 0.88 -1.95
CA PHE A 413 -10.68 1.15 -1.05
C PHE A 413 -11.97 0.43 -1.45
N PRO A 414 -12.35 0.32 -2.74
CA PRO A 414 -13.46 -0.56 -3.13
C PRO A 414 -13.31 -2.01 -2.68
N LEU A 415 -12.10 -2.60 -2.73
CA LEU A 415 -11.83 -3.93 -2.16
C LEU A 415 -12.04 -3.93 -0.64
N GLN A 416 -11.47 -2.93 0.05
CA GLN A 416 -11.59 -2.82 1.51
C GLN A 416 -13.04 -2.59 1.96
N THR A 417 -13.90 -1.95 1.16
CA THR A 417 -15.33 -1.85 1.47
C THR A 417 -16.04 -3.21 1.54
N ILE A 418 -15.49 -4.23 0.87
CA ILE A 418 -16.01 -5.60 0.91
C ILE A 418 -15.46 -6.37 2.12
N ILE A 419 -14.13 -6.34 2.34
CA ILE A 419 -13.46 -7.23 3.29
C ILE A 419 -13.08 -6.56 4.62
N ASN A 420 -12.98 -5.24 4.66
CA ASN A 420 -12.50 -4.46 5.82
C ASN A 420 -13.25 -3.12 5.98
N PRO A 421 -14.59 -3.08 6.07
CA PRO A 421 -15.33 -1.81 6.23
C PRO A 421 -14.94 -1.03 7.50
N THR A 422 -14.42 -1.69 8.53
CA THR A 422 -13.86 -1.02 9.71
C THR A 422 -12.61 -0.21 9.35
N LEU A 423 -11.70 -0.74 8.53
CA LEU A 423 -10.54 -0.01 8.03
C LEU A 423 -10.94 1.25 7.23
N VAL A 424 -11.98 1.13 6.40
CA VAL A 424 -12.49 2.28 5.62
C VAL A 424 -13.05 3.37 6.54
N ASN A 425 -13.77 3.00 7.61
CA ASN A 425 -14.21 3.96 8.62
C ASN A 425 -13.02 4.63 9.34
N ASP A 426 -11.99 3.87 9.68
CA ASP A 426 -10.77 4.39 10.32
C ASP A 426 -10.08 5.42 9.43
N GLU A 427 -9.96 5.13 8.13
CA GLU A 427 -9.33 6.04 7.16
C GLU A 427 -10.12 7.35 7.00
N ILE A 428 -11.45 7.26 6.85
CA ILE A 428 -12.29 8.47 6.74
C ILE A 428 -12.19 9.31 8.02
N ASN A 429 -12.25 8.67 9.20
CA ASN A 429 -12.04 9.38 10.47
C ASN A 429 -10.66 10.03 10.51
N SER A 430 -9.62 9.35 10.03
CA SER A 430 -8.24 9.87 10.01
C SER A 430 -8.10 11.12 9.15
N LEU A 431 -8.69 11.10 7.93
CA LEU A 431 -8.65 12.25 7.02
C LEU A 431 -9.48 13.44 7.53
N VAL A 432 -10.67 13.17 8.09
CA VAL A 432 -11.54 14.22 8.66
C VAL A 432 -10.89 14.83 9.91
N THR A 433 -10.33 14.00 10.79
CA THR A 433 -9.63 14.46 12.00
C THR A 433 -8.40 15.30 11.61
N LEU A 434 -7.61 14.87 10.62
CA LEU A 434 -6.48 15.65 10.11
C LEU A 434 -6.93 17.03 9.59
N ALA A 435 -8.04 17.09 8.84
CA ALA A 435 -8.58 18.34 8.32
C ALA A 435 -8.97 19.32 9.45
N GLU A 436 -9.50 18.81 10.56
CA GLU A 436 -9.86 19.61 11.75
C GLU A 436 -8.61 20.04 12.54
N GLU A 437 -7.76 19.08 12.92
CA GLU A 437 -6.59 19.32 13.77
C GLU A 437 -5.56 20.24 13.09
N SER A 438 -5.31 20.08 11.79
CA SER A 438 -4.41 20.96 11.05
C SER A 438 -4.94 22.40 10.88
N GLY A 439 -6.23 22.62 11.16
CA GLY A 439 -6.92 23.89 10.92
C GLY A 439 -7.14 24.21 9.45
N LYS A 440 -6.76 23.33 8.52
CA LYS A 440 -6.93 23.54 7.07
C LYS A 440 -8.36 23.29 6.60
N GLY A 441 -9.11 22.42 7.25
CA GLY A 441 -10.52 22.16 7.00
C GLY A 441 -10.84 21.44 5.69
N TYR A 442 -9.83 21.03 4.90
CA TYR A 442 -10.00 20.28 3.67
C TYR A 442 -9.31 18.91 3.72
N LEU A 443 -9.79 17.96 2.93
CA LEU A 443 -9.27 16.59 2.85
C LEU A 443 -8.02 16.55 1.97
N GLU A 444 -6.93 16.03 2.48
CA GLU A 444 -5.69 15.87 1.72
C GLU A 444 -5.85 14.76 0.66
N ARG A 445 -5.24 14.94 -0.51
CA ARG A 445 -5.29 13.99 -1.63
C ARG A 445 -4.20 12.91 -1.55
N TRP A 446 -3.08 13.23 -0.90
CA TRP A 446 -1.97 12.33 -0.70
C TRP A 446 -1.34 12.60 0.68
N GLU A 447 -1.87 11.95 1.71
CA GLU A 447 -1.46 12.14 3.10
C GLU A 447 -0.28 11.24 3.46
N PHE A 448 0.71 11.81 4.14
CA PHE A 448 1.88 11.09 4.64
C PHE A 448 2.28 11.60 6.03
N PHE A 449 1.99 10.85 7.08
CA PHE A 449 2.22 11.23 8.48
C PHE A 449 1.74 12.65 8.79
N ASN A 450 0.49 12.93 8.50
CA ASN A 450 -0.20 14.22 8.62
C ASN A 450 0.31 15.32 7.66
N ALA A 451 1.28 15.05 6.78
CA ALA A 451 1.71 16.03 5.80
C ALA A 451 0.65 16.23 4.70
N TYR A 452 0.43 17.50 4.37
CA TYR A 452 -0.33 17.92 3.21
C TYR A 452 0.63 18.08 2.03
N SER A 453 0.82 17.00 1.32
CA SER A 453 1.79 16.96 0.23
C SER A 453 1.29 17.65 -1.03
N GLY A 454 -0.02 17.61 -1.29
CA GLY A 454 -0.63 18.06 -2.53
C GLY A 454 -0.16 17.27 -3.76
N CYS A 455 0.45 16.08 -3.57
CA CYS A 455 0.97 15.25 -4.65
C CYS A 455 -0.18 14.77 -5.56
N MET A 456 0.11 14.63 -6.86
CA MET A 456 -0.83 14.23 -7.90
C MET A 456 -2.01 15.21 -8.07
N VAL A 457 -3.16 14.72 -8.56
CA VAL A 457 -4.33 15.53 -8.92
C VAL A 457 -5.63 14.95 -8.36
N GLY A 458 -6.76 15.61 -8.59
CA GLY A 458 -8.06 15.17 -8.11
C GLY A 458 -8.29 15.47 -6.63
N ASN A 459 -9.44 15.04 -6.12
CA ASN A 459 -9.83 15.10 -4.71
C ASN A 459 -10.31 13.71 -4.24
N PRO A 460 -9.45 12.68 -4.27
CA PRO A 460 -9.83 11.27 -4.14
C PRO A 460 -10.43 10.92 -2.78
N ALA A 461 -10.09 11.62 -1.71
CA ALA A 461 -10.71 11.44 -0.40
C ALA A 461 -12.23 11.64 -0.44
N ILE A 462 -12.72 12.54 -1.31
CA ILE A 462 -14.15 12.73 -1.55
C ILE A 462 -14.78 11.49 -2.18
N SER A 463 -14.07 10.85 -3.12
CA SER A 463 -14.50 9.59 -3.73
C SER A 463 -14.61 8.46 -2.71
N VAL A 464 -13.58 8.28 -1.87
CA VAL A 464 -13.58 7.27 -0.78
C VAL A 464 -14.76 7.50 0.17
N LEU A 465 -15.03 8.75 0.56
CA LEU A 465 -16.16 9.11 1.41
C LEU A 465 -17.50 8.79 0.74
N ALA A 466 -17.68 9.14 -0.53
CA ALA A 466 -18.91 8.91 -1.28
C ALA A 466 -19.17 7.42 -1.48
N ASP A 467 -18.13 6.65 -1.82
CA ASP A 467 -18.19 5.20 -2.00
C ASP A 467 -18.56 4.48 -0.70
N ALA A 468 -17.91 4.82 0.40
CA ALA A 468 -18.21 4.28 1.71
C ALA A 468 -19.66 4.60 2.14
N TYR A 469 -20.08 5.84 1.96
CA TYR A 469 -21.43 6.26 2.35
C TYR A 469 -22.51 5.53 1.54
N ALA A 470 -22.33 5.40 0.21
CA ALA A 470 -23.24 4.67 -0.66
C ALA A 470 -23.35 3.18 -0.27
N LYS A 471 -22.24 2.58 0.18
CA LYS A 471 -22.15 1.18 0.63
C LYS A 471 -22.52 0.97 2.11
N ASN A 472 -23.12 1.98 2.74
CA ASN A 472 -23.60 1.93 4.12
C ASN A 472 -22.48 1.77 5.18
N ILE A 473 -21.25 2.16 4.86
CA ILE A 473 -20.12 2.27 5.77
C ILE A 473 -20.11 3.68 6.33
N ARG A 474 -20.52 3.88 7.61
CA ARG A 474 -20.93 5.21 8.12
C ARG A 474 -20.58 5.43 9.60
N LYS A 475 -19.49 4.82 10.11
CA LYS A 475 -19.02 5.02 11.50
C LYS A 475 -18.08 6.22 11.61
N TYR A 476 -18.52 7.38 11.13
CA TYR A 476 -17.84 8.67 11.21
C TYR A 476 -18.88 9.80 11.24
N ASP A 477 -18.45 11.00 11.63
CA ASP A 477 -19.32 12.18 11.61
C ASP A 477 -19.53 12.66 10.16
N ILE A 478 -20.65 12.27 9.57
CA ILE A 478 -20.95 12.59 8.16
C ILE A 478 -21.09 14.09 7.90
N GLU A 479 -21.58 14.88 8.86
CA GLU A 479 -21.70 16.33 8.66
C GLU A 479 -20.35 17.02 8.64
N LYS A 480 -19.39 16.57 9.46
CA LYS A 480 -18.00 17.03 9.42
C LYS A 480 -17.32 16.61 8.12
N ALA A 481 -17.42 15.33 7.75
CA ALA A 481 -16.86 14.78 6.53
C ALA A 481 -17.42 15.48 5.28
N TYR A 482 -18.73 15.73 5.24
CA TYR A 482 -19.38 16.45 4.15
C TYR A 482 -18.90 17.90 4.03
N ARG A 483 -18.81 18.64 5.16
CA ARG A 483 -18.28 20.01 5.14
C ARG A 483 -16.83 20.05 4.63
N ALA A 484 -16.00 19.12 5.07
CA ALA A 484 -14.62 19.01 4.59
C ALA A 484 -14.57 18.69 3.08
N ALA A 485 -15.43 17.78 2.58
CA ALA A 485 -15.53 17.45 1.15
C ALA A 485 -15.95 18.66 0.30
N VAL A 486 -16.98 19.40 0.74
CA VAL A 486 -17.42 20.65 0.08
C VAL A 486 -16.30 21.67 0.06
N HIS A 487 -15.65 21.90 1.21
CA HIS A 487 -14.54 22.86 1.29
C HIS A 487 -13.36 22.45 0.39
N THR A 488 -13.06 21.16 0.31
CA THR A 488 -12.02 20.62 -0.59
C THR A 488 -12.35 20.96 -2.05
N SER A 489 -13.57 20.67 -2.53
CA SER A 489 -13.98 20.95 -3.90
C SER A 489 -13.98 22.46 -4.23
N GLU A 490 -14.33 23.32 -3.26
CA GLU A 490 -14.31 24.79 -3.46
C GLU A 490 -12.87 25.33 -3.51
N LEU A 491 -11.99 24.80 -2.67
CA LEU A 491 -10.61 25.24 -2.58
C LEU A 491 -9.79 24.71 -3.76
N ILE A 492 -9.92 23.42 -4.04
CA ILE A 492 -9.12 22.64 -5.00
C ILE A 492 -10.06 21.96 -5.99
N GLY A 493 -10.48 22.67 -7.03
CA GLY A 493 -11.44 22.13 -8.01
C GLY A 493 -11.63 23.05 -9.21
N ASN A 494 -12.43 22.62 -10.15
CA ASN A 494 -12.82 23.42 -11.29
C ASN A 494 -13.58 24.67 -10.81
N LYS A 495 -13.06 25.85 -11.14
CA LYS A 495 -13.71 27.13 -10.75
C LYS A 495 -14.92 27.40 -11.63
N GLU A 496 -15.99 27.91 -11.03
CA GLU A 496 -17.27 28.16 -11.75
C GLU A 496 -17.11 29.16 -12.89
N GLU A 497 -16.23 30.14 -12.76
CA GLU A 497 -16.01 31.18 -13.76
C GLU A 497 -15.46 30.65 -15.09
N LEU A 498 -14.62 29.59 -15.04
CA LEU A 498 -14.03 28.96 -16.21
C LEU A 498 -14.72 27.64 -16.57
N GLY A 499 -15.10 26.87 -15.56
CA GLY A 499 -15.62 25.52 -15.71
C GLY A 499 -14.59 24.49 -16.17
N TYR A 500 -13.31 24.77 -15.94
CA TYR A 500 -12.19 23.84 -16.20
C TYR A 500 -10.91 24.35 -15.52
N THR A 501 -9.88 23.51 -15.46
CA THR A 501 -8.53 23.90 -15.04
C THR A 501 -7.71 24.33 -16.29
N PRO A 502 -7.28 25.60 -16.38
CA PRO A 502 -6.47 26.05 -17.52
C PRO A 502 -5.01 25.59 -17.39
N VAL A 503 -4.31 25.50 -18.56
CA VAL A 503 -2.90 25.03 -18.62
C VAL A 503 -1.94 25.88 -17.76
N GLU A 504 -2.28 27.13 -17.52
CA GLU A 504 -1.49 28.05 -16.68
C GLU A 504 -1.58 27.70 -15.19
N LYS A 505 -2.50 26.83 -14.77
CA LYS A 505 -2.75 26.46 -13.38
C LYS A 505 -2.42 25.00 -13.06
N GLY A 506 -2.41 24.13 -14.07
CA GLY A 506 -2.15 22.71 -13.86
C GLY A 506 -2.32 21.85 -15.11
N TYR A 507 -2.48 20.56 -14.90
CA TYR A 507 -2.71 19.58 -15.97
C TYR A 507 -4.16 19.64 -16.46
N SER A 508 -4.44 20.50 -17.45
CA SER A 508 -5.77 20.91 -17.86
C SER A 508 -6.74 19.74 -18.07
N ILE A 509 -6.32 18.66 -18.73
CA ILE A 509 -7.16 17.49 -18.96
C ILE A 509 -7.34 16.69 -17.65
N SER A 510 -6.26 16.23 -17.05
CA SER A 510 -6.34 15.40 -15.83
C SER A 510 -7.16 16.06 -14.74
N GLU A 511 -6.82 17.31 -14.39
CA GLU A 511 -7.48 18.01 -13.30
C GLU A 511 -8.95 18.31 -13.60
N THR A 512 -9.27 18.74 -14.83
CA THR A 512 -10.68 19.03 -15.17
C THR A 512 -11.55 17.77 -15.07
N LEU A 513 -11.07 16.64 -15.59
CA LEU A 513 -11.81 15.38 -15.57
C LEU A 513 -11.95 14.84 -14.15
N GLU A 514 -10.87 14.83 -13.39
CA GLU A 514 -10.88 14.29 -12.02
C GLU A 514 -11.68 15.16 -11.05
N TYR A 515 -11.62 16.49 -11.16
CA TYR A 515 -12.46 17.38 -10.36
C TYR A 515 -13.93 17.25 -10.74
N ALA A 516 -14.28 17.08 -12.03
CA ALA A 516 -15.65 16.83 -12.44
C ALA A 516 -16.22 15.55 -11.83
N TYR A 517 -15.41 14.48 -11.78
CA TYR A 517 -15.81 13.25 -11.12
C TYR A 517 -15.99 13.42 -9.61
N THR A 518 -15.08 14.09 -8.92
CA THR A 518 -15.21 14.29 -7.46
C THR A 518 -16.33 15.27 -7.11
N ASP A 519 -16.65 16.25 -7.97
CA ASP A 519 -17.85 17.07 -7.86
C ASP A 519 -19.14 16.22 -7.99
N TRP A 520 -19.15 15.21 -8.88
CA TRP A 520 -20.24 14.23 -8.92
C TRP A 520 -20.36 13.47 -7.59
N CYS A 521 -19.24 13.06 -6.97
CA CYS A 521 -19.26 12.42 -5.66
C CYS A 521 -19.89 13.32 -4.59
N VAL A 522 -19.54 14.62 -4.55
CA VAL A 522 -20.19 15.60 -3.66
C VAL A 522 -21.69 15.69 -3.93
N ALA A 523 -22.09 15.71 -5.21
CA ALA A 523 -23.51 15.74 -5.58
C ALA A 523 -24.28 14.51 -5.08
N GLN A 524 -23.70 13.31 -5.14
CA GLN A 524 -24.33 12.09 -4.59
C GLN A 524 -24.48 12.17 -3.07
N LEU A 525 -23.44 12.62 -2.35
CA LEU A 525 -23.50 12.84 -0.91
C LEU A 525 -24.57 13.88 -0.56
N ALA A 526 -24.61 15.01 -1.27
CA ALA A 526 -25.60 16.06 -1.07
C ALA A 526 -27.03 15.55 -1.25
N LYS A 527 -27.29 14.78 -2.33
CA LYS A 527 -28.60 14.12 -2.57
C LYS A 527 -28.98 13.20 -1.42
N ALA A 528 -28.04 12.34 -0.98
CA ALA A 528 -28.27 11.39 0.09
C ALA A 528 -28.54 12.06 1.46
N LEU A 529 -27.98 13.26 1.67
CA LEU A 529 -28.14 14.06 2.89
C LEU A 529 -29.28 15.10 2.79
N GLY A 530 -29.99 15.17 1.66
CA GLY A 530 -31.11 16.11 1.45
C GLY A 530 -30.67 17.56 1.29
N LYS A 531 -29.43 17.83 0.88
CA LYS A 531 -28.86 19.16 0.66
C LYS A 531 -29.09 19.58 -0.80
N THR A 532 -30.30 20.02 -1.12
CA THR A 532 -30.81 20.22 -2.50
C THR A 532 -29.96 21.21 -3.30
N ASP A 533 -29.62 22.36 -2.73
CA ASP A 533 -28.89 23.43 -3.44
C ASP A 533 -27.48 22.95 -3.83
N ASP A 534 -26.81 22.29 -2.91
CA ASP A 534 -25.49 21.67 -3.19
C ASP A 534 -25.60 20.54 -4.22
N ALA A 535 -26.66 19.71 -4.13
CA ALA A 535 -26.90 18.64 -5.10
C ALA A 535 -27.04 19.17 -6.52
N GLU A 536 -27.77 20.28 -6.71
CA GLU A 536 -27.89 20.94 -8.00
C GLU A 536 -26.61 21.60 -8.47
N LYS A 537 -25.89 22.31 -7.58
CA LYS A 537 -24.64 22.97 -7.86
C LYS A 537 -23.58 21.95 -8.34
N TYR A 538 -23.35 20.91 -7.55
CA TYR A 538 -22.31 19.92 -7.85
C TYR A 538 -22.68 19.00 -9.00
N THR A 539 -23.97 18.77 -9.27
CA THR A 539 -24.41 18.10 -10.51
C THR A 539 -24.07 18.94 -11.76
N ARG A 540 -24.18 20.29 -11.71
CA ARG A 540 -23.70 21.14 -12.82
C ARG A 540 -22.18 21.09 -12.96
N LYS A 541 -21.43 21.19 -11.86
CA LYS A 541 -19.95 21.14 -11.86
C LYS A 541 -19.42 19.79 -12.39
N SER A 542 -20.11 18.70 -12.13
CA SER A 542 -19.72 17.38 -12.63
C SER A 542 -19.76 17.27 -14.17
N LEU A 543 -20.42 18.19 -14.85
CA LEU A 543 -20.47 18.25 -16.31
C LEU A 543 -19.38 19.13 -16.93
N TYR A 544 -18.50 19.75 -16.12
CA TYR A 544 -17.46 20.65 -16.60
C TYR A 544 -16.40 19.96 -17.47
N TYR A 545 -16.27 18.64 -17.43
CA TYR A 545 -15.44 17.88 -18.35
C TYR A 545 -15.78 18.20 -19.83
N LYS A 546 -17.03 18.59 -20.15
CA LYS A 546 -17.47 18.95 -21.50
C LYS A 546 -16.80 20.21 -22.04
N ASN A 547 -16.33 21.10 -21.15
CA ASN A 547 -15.76 22.39 -21.52
C ASN A 547 -14.35 22.29 -22.13
N ILE A 548 -13.69 21.14 -21.97
CA ILE A 548 -12.37 20.85 -22.58
C ILE A 548 -12.46 19.81 -23.67
N PHE A 549 -13.66 19.46 -24.17
CA PHE A 549 -13.83 18.59 -25.33
C PHE A 549 -13.88 19.42 -26.62
N ASP A 550 -12.90 19.21 -27.51
CA ASP A 550 -12.80 19.86 -28.83
C ASP A 550 -13.69 19.13 -29.85
N SER A 551 -14.95 19.51 -29.93
CA SER A 551 -15.95 18.89 -30.82
C SER A 551 -15.89 19.38 -32.28
N GLU A 552 -15.11 20.42 -32.57
CA GLU A 552 -15.06 21.03 -33.91
C GLU A 552 -13.87 20.50 -34.74
N ASP A 553 -12.74 20.18 -34.09
CA ASP A 553 -11.50 19.82 -34.79
C ASP A 553 -10.98 18.41 -34.36
N LYS A 554 -10.70 18.21 -33.05
CA LYS A 554 -9.96 17.01 -32.61
C LYS A 554 -10.88 15.85 -32.20
N MET A 555 -12.15 16.12 -31.91
CA MET A 555 -13.11 15.13 -31.38
C MET A 555 -12.55 14.38 -30.16
N TRP A 556 -11.81 15.12 -29.34
CA TRP A 556 -11.15 14.60 -28.15
C TRP A 556 -10.94 15.69 -27.09
N PHE A 557 -10.63 15.31 -25.84
CA PHE A 557 -10.23 16.23 -24.78
C PHE A 557 -8.90 16.90 -25.13
N ARG A 558 -8.88 18.23 -25.00
CA ARG A 558 -7.74 19.08 -25.38
C ARG A 558 -7.46 20.10 -24.28
N PRO A 559 -6.17 20.35 -23.97
CA PRO A 559 -5.85 21.37 -22.97
C PRO A 559 -6.32 22.75 -23.41
N LYS A 560 -6.77 23.55 -22.43
CA LYS A 560 -7.37 24.87 -22.69
C LYS A 560 -6.73 25.94 -21.83
N ARG A 561 -6.48 27.10 -22.39
CA ARG A 561 -5.88 28.26 -21.72
C ARG A 561 -6.90 29.03 -20.92
N GLU A 562 -6.44 29.85 -19.95
CA GLU A 562 -7.31 30.75 -19.16
C GLU A 562 -8.08 31.75 -20.07
N SER A 563 -7.51 32.10 -21.21
CA SER A 563 -8.17 32.93 -22.24
C SER A 563 -9.34 32.25 -22.96
N GLY A 564 -9.56 30.95 -22.75
CA GLY A 564 -10.52 30.13 -23.49
C GLY A 564 -9.98 29.56 -24.80
N ALA A 565 -8.75 29.92 -25.21
CA ALA A 565 -8.10 29.35 -26.39
C ALA A 565 -7.62 27.93 -26.14
N TRP A 566 -7.69 27.09 -27.18
CA TRP A 566 -7.10 25.77 -27.14
C TRP A 566 -5.55 25.84 -27.12
N GLU A 567 -4.91 24.95 -26.37
CA GLU A 567 -3.47 24.73 -26.45
C GLU A 567 -3.12 24.16 -27.83
N GLU A 568 -1.88 24.40 -28.31
CA GLU A 568 -1.43 23.85 -29.57
C GLU A 568 -1.48 22.31 -29.54
N TRP A 569 -2.04 21.71 -30.60
CA TRP A 569 -2.11 20.26 -30.71
C TRP A 569 -0.79 19.70 -31.23
N PRO A 570 -0.10 18.85 -30.49
CA PRO A 570 1.22 18.35 -30.88
C PRO A 570 1.16 17.39 -32.07
N ALA A 571 2.31 17.16 -32.71
CA ALA A 571 2.42 16.32 -33.91
C ALA A 571 1.94 14.88 -33.68
N ASN A 572 2.22 14.28 -32.50
CA ASN A 572 1.75 12.94 -32.13
C ASN A 572 0.29 12.94 -31.65
N GLY A 573 -0.36 14.11 -31.66
CA GLY A 573 -1.77 14.23 -31.23
C GLY A 573 -2.00 13.78 -29.80
N ARG A 574 -3.04 12.99 -29.62
CA ARG A 574 -3.46 12.47 -28.29
C ARG A 574 -2.49 11.46 -27.66
N LEU A 575 -1.44 11.03 -28.37
CA LEU A 575 -0.38 10.14 -27.84
C LEU A 575 0.79 10.90 -27.23
N THR A 576 0.75 12.24 -27.20
CA THR A 576 1.83 13.04 -26.62
C THR A 576 1.75 13.02 -25.10
N GLU A 577 2.72 12.37 -24.47
CA GLU A 577 2.85 12.27 -23.03
C GLU A 577 2.96 13.66 -22.37
N TRP A 578 2.36 13.85 -21.21
CA TRP A 578 2.33 15.10 -20.44
C TRP A 578 1.58 16.28 -21.09
N HIS A 579 0.94 16.09 -22.24
CA HIS A 579 0.16 17.14 -22.88
C HIS A 579 -1.18 17.38 -22.19
N GLY A 580 -1.16 18.19 -21.15
CA GLY A 580 -2.32 18.46 -20.29
C GLY A 580 -2.77 17.30 -19.40
N SER A 581 -1.99 16.23 -19.38
CA SER A 581 -2.26 15.01 -18.63
C SER A 581 -1.06 14.64 -17.78
N ILE A 582 -1.26 14.41 -16.49
CA ILE A 582 -0.18 14.00 -15.58
C ILE A 582 0.12 12.51 -15.78
N GLU A 583 1.40 12.16 -15.88
CA GLU A 583 1.90 10.78 -16.01
C GLU A 583 1.15 9.93 -17.06
N SER A 584 0.63 10.58 -18.08
CA SER A 584 -0.17 9.97 -19.14
C SER A 584 -0.20 10.88 -20.38
N ASN A 585 -0.92 10.45 -21.38
CA ASN A 585 -1.23 11.25 -22.56
C ASN A 585 -2.75 11.53 -22.64
N PRO A 586 -3.21 12.46 -23.49
CA PRO A 586 -4.63 12.73 -23.66
C PRO A 586 -5.47 11.50 -24.05
N TYR A 587 -4.90 10.49 -24.73
CA TYR A 587 -5.62 9.28 -25.10
C TYR A 587 -5.91 8.41 -23.88
N GLN A 588 -4.97 8.29 -22.95
CA GLN A 588 -5.13 7.56 -21.71
C GLN A 588 -6.08 8.29 -20.75
N GLN A 589 -5.77 9.56 -20.44
CA GLN A 589 -6.55 10.35 -19.50
C GLN A 589 -7.98 10.64 -19.99
N GLY A 590 -8.20 10.79 -21.28
CA GLY A 590 -9.49 11.15 -21.85
C GLY A 590 -10.59 10.10 -21.65
N TRP A 591 -10.26 8.89 -21.24
CA TRP A 591 -11.24 7.88 -20.84
C TRP A 591 -11.76 8.06 -19.42
N PHE A 592 -11.20 8.99 -18.64
CA PHE A 592 -11.59 9.19 -17.23
C PHE A 592 -12.80 10.10 -17.08
N VAL A 593 -13.98 9.62 -17.46
CA VAL A 593 -15.30 10.22 -17.15
C VAL A 593 -16.20 9.11 -16.56
N PRO A 594 -15.83 8.49 -15.43
CA PRO A 594 -16.51 7.29 -14.94
C PRO A 594 -17.96 7.54 -14.52
N HIS A 595 -18.30 8.77 -14.13
CA HIS A 595 -19.60 9.19 -13.63
C HIS A 595 -20.62 9.54 -14.72
N ASP A 596 -20.18 9.75 -15.98
CA ASP A 596 -21.07 10.11 -17.11
C ASP A 596 -20.53 9.50 -18.42
N ILE A 597 -20.39 8.15 -18.44
CA ILE A 597 -19.93 7.43 -19.62
C ILE A 597 -20.85 7.68 -20.83
N ASP A 598 -22.17 7.68 -20.66
CA ASP A 598 -23.12 7.95 -21.73
C ASP A 598 -22.96 9.38 -22.32
N GLY A 599 -22.70 10.37 -21.44
CA GLY A 599 -22.40 11.75 -21.87
C GLY A 599 -21.09 11.85 -22.65
N MET A 600 -20.05 11.16 -22.20
CA MET A 600 -18.75 11.07 -22.90
C MET A 600 -18.94 10.39 -24.26
N VAL A 601 -19.63 9.27 -24.33
CA VAL A 601 -19.93 8.52 -25.55
C VAL A 601 -20.68 9.41 -26.57
N ALA A 602 -21.66 10.19 -26.09
CA ALA A 602 -22.39 11.12 -26.95
C ALA A 602 -21.47 12.22 -27.54
N LEU A 603 -20.55 12.79 -26.73
CA LEU A 603 -19.57 13.76 -27.20
C LEU A 603 -18.62 13.17 -28.26
N MET A 604 -18.17 11.95 -28.08
CA MET A 604 -17.22 11.26 -28.97
C MET A 604 -17.89 10.75 -30.25
N GLY A 605 -19.20 10.90 -30.43
CA GLY A 605 -19.91 10.56 -31.65
C GLY A 605 -20.64 9.23 -31.66
N GLY A 606 -20.92 8.67 -30.46
CA GLY A 606 -21.78 7.51 -30.27
C GLY A 606 -21.05 6.20 -29.98
N GLU A 607 -21.84 5.22 -29.53
CA GLU A 607 -21.36 3.95 -28.97
C GLU A 607 -20.47 3.16 -29.92
N GLU A 608 -20.85 3.04 -31.19
CA GLU A 608 -20.06 2.29 -32.19
C GLU A 608 -18.68 2.89 -32.41
N LYS A 609 -18.59 4.22 -32.50
CA LYS A 609 -17.32 4.91 -32.71
C LYS A 609 -16.41 4.76 -31.47
N VAL A 610 -16.95 4.92 -30.27
CA VAL A 610 -16.23 4.77 -29.02
C VAL A 610 -15.77 3.33 -28.83
N LEU A 611 -16.63 2.35 -29.14
CA LEU A 611 -16.27 0.93 -29.04
C LEU A 611 -15.10 0.58 -29.97
N ASN A 612 -15.12 1.03 -31.23
CA ASN A 612 -14.03 0.80 -32.18
C ASN A 612 -12.72 1.46 -31.75
N ASP A 613 -12.78 2.69 -31.22
CA ASP A 613 -11.60 3.41 -30.73
C ASP A 613 -11.01 2.74 -29.48
N LEU A 614 -11.88 2.25 -28.60
CA LEU A 614 -11.47 1.54 -27.40
C LEU A 614 -10.89 0.13 -27.70
N GLU A 615 -11.45 -0.59 -28.69
CA GLU A 615 -10.84 -1.85 -29.17
C GLU A 615 -9.44 -1.58 -29.78
N ASP A 616 -9.29 -0.54 -30.61
CA ASP A 616 -8.00 -0.15 -31.20
C ASP A 616 -6.96 0.21 -30.10
N PHE A 617 -7.39 0.89 -29.04
CA PHE A 617 -6.57 1.21 -27.86
C PHE A 617 -5.96 -0.04 -27.20
N PHE A 618 -6.76 -1.09 -27.02
CA PHE A 618 -6.29 -2.34 -26.45
C PHE A 618 -5.51 -3.22 -27.43
N GLU A 619 -5.93 -3.31 -28.69
CA GLU A 619 -5.25 -4.14 -29.69
C GLU A 619 -3.83 -3.63 -30.01
N LYS A 620 -3.57 -2.33 -29.88
CA LYS A 620 -2.26 -1.72 -30.03
C LYS A 620 -1.41 -1.81 -28.78
N THR A 621 -1.98 -2.15 -27.64
CA THR A 621 -1.27 -2.27 -26.38
C THR A 621 -0.27 -3.43 -26.42
N PRO A 622 1.00 -3.22 -26.05
CA PRO A 622 1.97 -4.30 -25.88
C PRO A 622 1.50 -5.30 -24.81
N LYS A 623 1.59 -6.60 -25.08
CA LYS A 623 1.07 -7.66 -24.19
C LYS A 623 1.77 -7.77 -22.82
N HIS A 624 2.89 -7.13 -22.64
CA HIS A 624 3.53 -7.04 -21.31
C HIS A 624 2.83 -6.03 -20.40
N PHE A 625 1.97 -5.15 -20.92
CA PHE A 625 1.20 -4.13 -20.22
C PHE A 625 2.03 -3.12 -19.39
N LEU A 626 3.30 -3.03 -19.65
CA LEU A 626 4.20 -2.06 -19.04
C LEU A 626 3.99 -0.68 -19.68
N TRP A 627 4.74 0.34 -19.23
CA TRP A 627 4.61 1.72 -19.69
C TRP A 627 4.60 1.83 -21.21
N ASN A 628 3.54 2.42 -21.75
CA ASN A 628 3.34 2.56 -23.20
C ASN A 628 2.32 3.67 -23.49
N GLU A 629 2.15 4.02 -24.78
CA GLU A 629 1.28 5.11 -25.26
C GLU A 629 -0.22 4.76 -25.31
N TYR A 630 -0.58 3.48 -25.21
CA TYR A 630 -1.95 2.97 -25.26
C TYR A 630 -2.43 2.58 -23.86
N TYR A 631 -3.06 1.43 -23.67
CA TYR A 631 -3.44 0.97 -22.35
C TYR A 631 -2.20 0.68 -21.49
N ASN A 632 -1.85 1.63 -20.66
CA ASN A 632 -0.69 1.59 -19.79
C ASN A 632 -1.08 1.08 -18.39
N HIS A 633 -1.07 -0.24 -18.19
CA HIS A 633 -1.44 -0.82 -16.89
C HIS A 633 -0.47 -0.44 -15.76
N SER A 634 0.71 0.06 -16.10
CA SER A 634 1.71 0.52 -15.13
C SER A 634 1.30 1.79 -14.39
N ASN A 635 0.19 2.44 -14.78
CA ASN A 635 -0.24 3.70 -14.18
C ASN A 635 -1.78 3.85 -14.11
N GLU A 636 -2.26 4.61 -13.17
CA GLU A 636 -3.64 4.66 -12.69
C GLU A 636 -4.69 5.25 -13.64
N PRO A 637 -4.39 6.23 -14.50
CA PRO A 637 -5.40 6.91 -15.33
C PRO A 637 -6.28 5.98 -16.18
N VAL A 638 -5.81 4.76 -16.47
CA VAL A 638 -6.51 3.79 -17.32
C VAL A 638 -7.10 2.59 -16.58
N HIS A 639 -6.95 2.49 -15.26
CA HIS A 639 -7.33 1.30 -14.50
C HIS A 639 -8.83 0.94 -14.61
N GLN A 640 -9.72 1.92 -14.83
CA GLN A 640 -11.16 1.67 -15.04
C GLN A 640 -11.51 1.27 -16.49
N VAL A 641 -10.61 1.51 -17.45
CA VAL A 641 -10.91 1.42 -18.89
C VAL A 641 -11.29 0.02 -19.37
N PRO A 642 -10.67 -1.10 -18.89
CA PRO A 642 -11.03 -2.45 -19.32
C PRO A 642 -12.49 -2.83 -19.04
N PHE A 643 -13.12 -2.17 -18.07
CA PHE A 643 -14.49 -2.46 -17.63
C PHE A 643 -15.55 -1.65 -18.39
N MET A 644 -15.13 -0.60 -19.11
CA MET A 644 -16.03 0.28 -19.87
C MET A 644 -16.80 -0.45 -20.99
N PHE A 645 -16.27 -1.55 -21.50
CA PHE A 645 -16.95 -2.34 -22.51
C PHE A 645 -18.30 -2.90 -22.03
N ASN A 646 -18.46 -3.14 -20.70
CA ASN A 646 -19.76 -3.51 -20.12
C ASN A 646 -20.79 -2.40 -20.32
N ARG A 647 -20.38 -1.14 -20.20
CA ARG A 647 -21.25 0.04 -20.41
C ARG A 647 -21.53 0.34 -21.89
N LEU A 648 -20.73 -0.28 -22.78
CA LEU A 648 -20.84 -0.17 -24.25
C LEU A 648 -21.48 -1.42 -24.88
N ASN A 649 -22.30 -2.15 -24.15
CA ASN A 649 -22.97 -3.37 -24.61
C ASN A 649 -22.05 -4.45 -25.18
N ALA A 650 -20.77 -4.47 -24.78
CA ALA A 650 -19.76 -5.43 -25.26
C ALA A 650 -19.05 -6.18 -24.10
N PRO A 651 -19.78 -6.82 -23.16
CA PRO A 651 -19.18 -7.41 -21.96
C PRO A 651 -18.16 -8.51 -22.24
N TRP A 652 -18.22 -9.15 -23.41
CA TRP A 652 -17.21 -10.13 -23.84
C TRP A 652 -15.83 -9.51 -24.04
N LEU A 653 -15.74 -8.19 -24.34
CA LEU A 653 -14.47 -7.49 -24.46
C LEU A 653 -13.88 -7.18 -23.07
N THR A 654 -14.70 -6.79 -22.10
CA THR A 654 -14.26 -6.74 -20.68
C THR A 654 -13.67 -8.09 -20.26
N GLN A 655 -14.36 -9.19 -20.53
CA GLN A 655 -13.91 -10.54 -20.18
C GLN A 655 -12.59 -10.90 -20.86
N LYS A 656 -12.45 -10.58 -22.15
CA LYS A 656 -11.21 -10.79 -22.94
C LYS A 656 -10.04 -10.03 -22.31
N TRP A 657 -10.19 -8.73 -22.15
CA TRP A 657 -9.07 -7.87 -21.79
C TRP A 657 -8.68 -7.98 -20.32
N THR A 658 -9.64 -8.08 -19.40
CA THR A 658 -9.32 -8.29 -17.98
C THR A 658 -8.60 -9.60 -17.73
N ARG A 659 -9.00 -10.71 -18.40
CA ARG A 659 -8.29 -11.97 -18.33
C ARG A 659 -6.87 -11.84 -18.90
N CYS A 660 -6.71 -11.19 -20.04
CA CYS A 660 -5.41 -10.95 -20.67
C CYS A 660 -4.47 -10.15 -19.76
N ILE A 661 -4.98 -9.10 -19.10
CA ILE A 661 -4.18 -8.29 -18.15
C ILE A 661 -3.79 -9.14 -16.93
N CYS A 662 -4.75 -9.83 -16.30
CA CYS A 662 -4.47 -10.68 -15.13
C CYS A 662 -3.39 -11.74 -15.42
N GLU A 663 -3.37 -12.33 -16.62
CA GLU A 663 -2.42 -13.38 -16.99
C GLU A 663 -1.02 -12.85 -17.35
N ASN A 664 -0.88 -11.57 -17.72
CA ASN A 664 0.40 -11.04 -18.23
C ASN A 664 1.04 -9.98 -17.36
N ALA A 665 0.24 -9.20 -16.60
CA ALA A 665 0.76 -8.11 -15.76
C ALA A 665 1.12 -8.57 -14.32
N TYR A 666 0.68 -9.78 -13.90
CA TYR A 666 0.86 -10.30 -12.55
C TYR A 666 1.45 -11.71 -12.57
N ARG A 667 2.60 -11.89 -11.91
CA ARG A 667 3.35 -13.15 -11.95
C ARG A 667 4.07 -13.43 -10.65
N ASN A 668 4.40 -14.70 -10.40
CA ASN A 668 5.27 -15.10 -9.30
C ASN A 668 6.75 -14.96 -9.70
N ASP A 669 7.22 -13.73 -9.83
CA ASP A 669 8.63 -13.38 -10.00
C ASP A 669 8.92 -11.97 -9.47
N ILE A 670 10.21 -11.59 -9.39
CA ILE A 670 10.63 -10.29 -8.86
C ILE A 670 10.10 -9.09 -9.67
N GLU A 671 9.69 -9.33 -10.92
CA GLU A 671 9.08 -8.36 -11.84
C GLU A 671 7.57 -8.58 -11.99
N GLY A 672 6.98 -9.28 -11.06
CA GLY A 672 5.60 -9.73 -11.13
C GLY A 672 4.54 -8.65 -10.94
N LEU A 673 4.93 -7.38 -10.91
CA LEU A 673 4.03 -6.22 -10.96
C LEU A 673 4.43 -5.32 -12.12
N ALA A 674 3.46 -4.93 -12.94
CA ALA A 674 3.69 -4.15 -14.16
C ALA A 674 3.98 -2.67 -13.92
N GLY A 675 3.80 -2.14 -12.73
CA GLY A 675 4.01 -0.75 -12.36
C GLY A 675 4.21 -0.60 -10.86
N ASN A 676 4.26 0.64 -10.37
CA ASN A 676 4.27 0.92 -8.95
C ASN A 676 3.13 0.18 -8.26
N GLU A 677 3.41 -0.40 -7.11
CA GLU A 677 2.37 -1.12 -6.37
C GLU A 677 1.33 -0.14 -5.79
N ASP A 678 1.79 1.08 -5.47
CA ASP A 678 1.02 2.22 -4.99
C ASP A 678 0.03 1.87 -3.87
N VAL A 679 0.63 1.44 -2.75
CA VAL A 679 -0.03 1.17 -1.46
C VAL A 679 -1.26 0.29 -1.56
N GLY A 680 -1.19 -0.74 -2.38
CA GLY A 680 -2.25 -1.72 -2.56
C GLY A 680 -3.10 -1.53 -3.81
N GLN A 681 -2.97 -0.43 -4.55
CA GLN A 681 -3.84 -0.16 -5.70
C GLN A 681 -3.66 -1.17 -6.84
N MET A 682 -2.42 -1.39 -7.28
CA MET A 682 -2.11 -2.34 -8.36
C MET A 682 -2.57 -3.76 -7.99
N SER A 683 -2.28 -4.17 -6.76
CA SER A 683 -2.65 -5.49 -6.24
C SER A 683 -4.16 -5.64 -6.06
N ALA A 684 -4.87 -4.63 -5.56
CA ALA A 684 -6.32 -4.65 -5.41
C ALA A 684 -7.05 -4.73 -6.75
N TRP A 685 -6.54 -4.05 -7.77
CA TRP A 685 -7.04 -4.18 -9.13
C TRP A 685 -7.04 -5.65 -9.58
N TYR A 686 -5.90 -6.32 -9.39
CA TYR A 686 -5.77 -7.74 -9.73
C TYR A 686 -6.71 -8.63 -8.92
N ILE A 687 -6.78 -8.45 -7.60
CA ILE A 687 -7.67 -9.25 -6.73
C ILE A 687 -9.12 -9.15 -7.20
N LEU A 688 -9.62 -7.94 -7.43
CA LEU A 688 -11.01 -7.73 -7.87
C LEU A 688 -11.25 -8.29 -9.27
N ALA A 689 -10.40 -7.95 -10.25
CA ALA A 689 -10.55 -8.40 -11.62
C ALA A 689 -10.44 -9.93 -11.75
N ALA A 690 -9.49 -10.57 -11.04
CA ALA A 690 -9.30 -12.01 -11.00
C ALA A 690 -10.43 -12.74 -10.26
N ALA A 691 -11.06 -12.10 -9.28
CA ALA A 691 -12.24 -12.62 -8.60
C ALA A 691 -13.48 -12.60 -9.48
N GLY A 692 -13.55 -11.72 -10.48
CA GLY A 692 -14.67 -11.63 -11.42
C GLY A 692 -15.51 -10.37 -11.33
N ILE A 693 -15.06 -9.35 -10.56
CA ILE A 693 -15.76 -8.07 -10.38
C ILE A 693 -14.77 -6.91 -10.34
N HIS A 694 -15.21 -5.71 -10.75
CA HIS A 694 -14.42 -4.48 -10.55
C HIS A 694 -15.30 -3.23 -10.67
N PRO A 695 -15.10 -2.17 -9.85
CA PRO A 695 -15.84 -0.92 -10.03
C PRO A 695 -15.25 -0.09 -11.18
N ILE A 696 -16.09 0.71 -11.84
CA ILE A 696 -15.66 1.78 -12.75
C ILE A 696 -15.67 3.13 -12.03
N CYS A 697 -16.71 3.37 -11.26
CA CYS A 697 -17.04 4.64 -10.65
C CYS A 697 -17.28 4.46 -9.14
N PRO A 698 -16.23 4.49 -8.29
CA PRO A 698 -16.42 4.52 -6.85
C PRO A 698 -17.36 5.67 -6.44
N GLY A 699 -18.27 5.40 -5.51
CA GLY A 699 -19.43 6.26 -5.23
C GLY A 699 -20.73 5.73 -5.84
N GLU A 700 -20.65 4.88 -6.88
CA GLU A 700 -21.71 3.94 -7.26
C GLU A 700 -21.53 2.63 -6.48
N THR A 701 -22.63 1.92 -6.26
CA THR A 701 -22.58 0.59 -5.59
C THR A 701 -22.31 -0.56 -6.56
N ARG A 702 -22.15 -0.26 -7.85
CA ARG A 702 -22.04 -1.21 -8.95
C ARG A 702 -20.61 -1.71 -9.14
N TYR A 703 -20.47 -3.04 -9.33
CA TYR A 703 -19.25 -3.71 -9.80
C TYR A 703 -19.53 -4.37 -11.15
N GLU A 704 -18.70 -4.12 -12.13
CA GLU A 704 -18.75 -4.75 -13.45
C GLU A 704 -18.27 -6.20 -13.37
N LEU A 705 -18.95 -7.13 -14.03
CA LEU A 705 -18.51 -8.52 -14.11
C LEU A 705 -17.38 -8.67 -15.12
N THR A 706 -16.34 -9.39 -14.73
CA THR A 706 -15.16 -9.69 -15.53
C THR A 706 -15.10 -11.20 -15.87
N SER A 707 -13.98 -11.66 -16.38
CA SER A 707 -13.68 -13.09 -16.52
C SER A 707 -12.88 -13.58 -15.31
N PRO A 708 -13.49 -14.32 -14.35
CA PRO A 708 -12.76 -14.82 -13.18
C PRO A 708 -11.52 -15.64 -13.59
N ALA A 709 -10.38 -15.40 -12.96
CA ALA A 709 -9.16 -16.17 -13.22
C ALA A 709 -9.23 -17.57 -12.59
N PHE A 710 -10.01 -17.74 -11.53
CA PHE A 710 -10.09 -18.95 -10.70
C PHE A 710 -11.43 -19.63 -10.77
N GLY A 711 -11.49 -20.92 -10.39
CA GLY A 711 -12.72 -21.69 -10.36
C GLY A 711 -13.73 -21.19 -9.33
N LYS A 712 -13.23 -20.67 -8.21
CA LYS A 712 -14.05 -20.04 -7.17
C LYS A 712 -13.24 -19.06 -6.36
N VAL A 713 -13.84 -17.91 -6.03
CA VAL A 713 -13.34 -16.94 -5.06
C VAL A 713 -14.43 -16.66 -4.03
N THR A 714 -14.08 -16.70 -2.73
CA THR A 714 -15.02 -16.47 -1.63
C THR A 714 -14.53 -15.31 -0.78
N PHE A 715 -15.31 -14.25 -0.70
CA PHE A 715 -15.13 -13.13 0.22
C PHE A 715 -15.79 -13.48 1.57
N ARG A 716 -15.04 -13.36 2.66
CA ARG A 716 -15.54 -13.43 4.04
C ARG A 716 -15.76 -12.00 4.55
N LEU A 717 -17.01 -11.67 4.81
CA LEU A 717 -17.41 -10.34 5.26
C LEU A 717 -17.20 -10.19 6.76
N GLU A 718 -16.99 -8.97 7.25
CA GLU A 718 -16.77 -8.72 8.68
C GLU A 718 -17.95 -9.17 9.57
N ASP A 719 -19.17 -9.20 9.05
CA ASP A 719 -20.36 -9.69 9.76
C ASP A 719 -20.49 -11.23 9.81
N GLY A 720 -19.47 -11.94 9.29
CA GLY A 720 -19.40 -13.41 9.27
C GLY A 720 -20.10 -14.07 8.09
N LYS A 721 -20.77 -13.31 7.23
CA LYS A 721 -21.32 -13.84 5.97
C LYS A 721 -20.22 -14.12 4.96
N THR A 722 -20.57 -14.84 3.90
CA THR A 722 -19.69 -15.09 2.75
C THR A 722 -20.40 -14.79 1.45
N PHE A 723 -19.65 -14.25 0.49
CA PHE A 723 -20.09 -14.14 -0.88
C PHE A 723 -19.11 -14.88 -1.79
N SER A 724 -19.61 -15.80 -2.62
CA SER A 724 -18.77 -16.61 -3.49
C SER A 724 -19.05 -16.30 -4.96
N ILE A 725 -18.01 -16.22 -5.77
CA ILE A 725 -18.08 -16.19 -7.22
C ILE A 725 -17.56 -17.55 -7.71
N VAL A 726 -18.41 -18.31 -8.38
CA VAL A 726 -18.11 -19.67 -8.87
C VAL A 726 -18.11 -19.65 -10.39
N ALA A 727 -16.95 -19.89 -11.01
CA ALA A 727 -16.77 -19.95 -12.46
C ALA A 727 -16.71 -21.41 -12.93
N LYS A 728 -17.87 -21.98 -13.28
CA LYS A 728 -17.98 -23.35 -13.80
C LYS A 728 -17.33 -23.45 -15.16
N ASN A 729 -16.60 -24.53 -15.41
CA ASN A 729 -15.85 -24.78 -16.65
C ASN A 729 -14.75 -23.76 -16.97
N ASN A 730 -14.34 -22.94 -16.01
CA ASN A 730 -13.28 -21.95 -16.18
C ASN A 730 -11.95 -22.62 -16.60
N SER A 731 -11.29 -22.04 -17.58
CA SER A 731 -9.96 -22.49 -18.06
C SER A 731 -9.29 -21.35 -18.84
N LYS A 732 -8.04 -21.54 -19.27
CA LYS A 732 -7.35 -20.60 -20.19
C LYS A 732 -8.04 -20.40 -21.55
N LYS A 733 -8.99 -21.29 -21.93
CA LYS A 733 -9.79 -21.16 -23.15
C LYS A 733 -11.20 -20.69 -22.89
N ASN A 734 -11.80 -21.16 -21.79
CA ASN A 734 -13.17 -20.82 -21.42
C ASN A 734 -13.16 -19.55 -20.57
N ILE A 735 -13.02 -18.42 -21.22
CA ILE A 735 -12.91 -17.10 -20.57
C ILE A 735 -14.19 -16.26 -20.68
N TYR A 736 -15.16 -16.71 -21.49
CA TYR A 736 -16.38 -15.95 -21.75
C TYR A 736 -17.55 -16.48 -20.96
N ILE A 737 -18.29 -15.61 -20.29
CA ILE A 737 -19.51 -15.95 -19.56
C ILE A 737 -20.60 -16.30 -20.60
N GLN A 738 -21.15 -17.50 -20.47
CA GLN A 738 -22.26 -18.00 -21.30
C GLN A 738 -23.61 -17.77 -20.62
N ARG A 739 -23.67 -18.01 -19.33
CA ARG A 739 -24.85 -17.84 -18.46
C ARG A 739 -24.40 -17.51 -17.05
N ALA A 740 -25.28 -16.88 -16.28
CA ALA A 740 -25.03 -16.58 -14.88
C ALA A 740 -26.29 -16.80 -14.01
N TRP A 741 -26.05 -17.04 -12.71
CA TRP A 741 -27.08 -17.18 -11.68
C TRP A 741 -26.63 -16.46 -10.41
N LEU A 742 -27.50 -15.64 -9.84
CA LEU A 742 -27.32 -15.07 -8.52
C LEU A 742 -28.26 -15.78 -7.53
N ASN A 743 -27.69 -16.52 -6.56
CA ASN A 743 -28.45 -17.31 -5.60
C ASN A 743 -29.48 -18.22 -6.30
N ASP A 744 -29.00 -19.00 -7.29
CA ASP A 744 -29.76 -19.96 -8.13
C ASP A 744 -30.84 -19.34 -9.04
N LYS A 745 -30.98 -18.01 -9.08
CA LYS A 745 -31.84 -17.31 -10.04
C LYS A 745 -31.03 -16.86 -11.23
N GLU A 746 -31.56 -17.09 -12.43
CA GLU A 746 -30.92 -16.63 -13.67
C GLU A 746 -30.61 -15.14 -13.62
N TYR A 747 -29.40 -14.78 -14.03
CA TYR A 747 -28.85 -13.44 -13.91
C TYR A 747 -28.26 -12.98 -15.24
N ASN A 748 -28.92 -12.02 -15.89
CA ASN A 748 -28.55 -11.57 -17.23
C ASN A 748 -27.95 -10.15 -17.25
N GLN A 749 -27.38 -9.71 -16.11
CA GLN A 749 -26.68 -8.43 -16.00
C GLN A 749 -25.18 -8.64 -16.04
N CYS A 750 -24.46 -7.74 -16.70
CA CYS A 750 -22.99 -7.74 -16.71
C CYS A 750 -22.37 -6.98 -15.53
N PHE A 751 -23.12 -6.77 -14.46
CA PHE A 751 -22.69 -6.12 -13.22
C PHE A 751 -23.41 -6.73 -12.01
N ILE A 752 -22.92 -6.45 -10.80
CA ILE A 752 -23.54 -6.80 -9.53
C ILE A 752 -23.50 -5.59 -8.58
N ASP A 753 -24.53 -5.44 -7.76
CA ASP A 753 -24.57 -4.37 -6.75
C ASP A 753 -23.87 -4.79 -5.45
N HIS A 754 -23.21 -3.84 -4.77
CA HIS A 754 -22.57 -4.07 -3.47
C HIS A 754 -23.55 -4.65 -2.43
N ALA A 755 -24.80 -4.23 -2.45
CA ALA A 755 -25.82 -4.74 -1.53
C ALA A 755 -26.07 -6.25 -1.71
N ASP A 756 -25.91 -6.79 -2.92
CA ASP A 756 -26.03 -8.24 -3.15
C ASP A 756 -24.82 -8.99 -2.60
N ILE A 757 -23.61 -8.42 -2.72
CA ILE A 757 -22.40 -8.97 -2.09
C ILE A 757 -22.55 -8.95 -0.57
N ALA A 758 -22.97 -7.82 0.00
CA ALA A 758 -23.11 -7.63 1.45
C ALA A 758 -24.20 -8.52 2.09
N LYS A 759 -25.19 -8.96 1.33
CA LYS A 759 -26.18 -9.96 1.80
C LYS A 759 -25.58 -11.34 1.99
N GLY A 760 -24.45 -11.61 1.33
CA GLY A 760 -23.91 -12.96 1.19
C GLY A 760 -24.63 -13.79 0.11
N GLY A 761 -24.05 -14.93 -0.25
CA GLY A 761 -24.61 -15.81 -1.27
C GLY A 761 -23.61 -16.22 -2.34
N THR A 762 -24.12 -16.53 -3.53
CA THR A 762 -23.29 -17.07 -4.61
C THR A 762 -23.70 -16.50 -5.97
N LEU A 763 -22.71 -15.95 -6.68
CA LEU A 763 -22.78 -15.67 -8.11
C LEU A 763 -22.13 -16.85 -8.85
N THR A 764 -22.91 -17.57 -9.65
CA THR A 764 -22.41 -18.69 -10.48
C THR A 764 -22.33 -18.22 -11.92
N LEU A 765 -21.17 -18.39 -12.55
CA LEU A 765 -20.89 -18.08 -13.95
C LEU A 765 -20.57 -19.39 -14.68
N GLU A 766 -21.24 -19.67 -15.77
CA GLU A 766 -20.90 -20.76 -16.69
C GLU A 766 -20.00 -20.20 -17.79
N MET A 767 -18.76 -20.73 -17.87
CA MET A 767 -17.74 -20.20 -18.77
C MET A 767 -17.65 -21.07 -20.05
N GLY A 768 -17.35 -20.41 -21.17
CA GLY A 768 -17.15 -21.07 -22.47
C GLY A 768 -16.05 -20.40 -23.31
N PRO A 769 -15.66 -21.04 -24.46
CA PRO A 769 -14.55 -20.59 -25.26
C PRO A 769 -14.90 -19.47 -26.25
N GLU A 770 -16.20 -19.29 -26.53
CA GLU A 770 -16.64 -18.32 -27.54
C GLU A 770 -17.41 -17.15 -26.87
N PRO A 771 -17.25 -15.92 -27.40
CA PRO A 771 -17.98 -14.76 -26.89
C PRO A 771 -19.51 -14.93 -27.00
N MET A 772 -20.21 -14.84 -25.86
CA MET A 772 -21.69 -14.84 -25.83
C MET A 772 -22.19 -13.38 -25.94
N LYS A 773 -22.37 -12.92 -27.17
CA LYS A 773 -22.70 -11.52 -27.46
C LYS A 773 -24.09 -11.07 -27.02
N SER A 774 -24.97 -12.02 -26.67
CA SER A 774 -26.33 -11.71 -26.18
C SER A 774 -26.45 -11.67 -24.66
N TRP A 775 -25.43 -12.18 -23.91
CA TRP A 775 -25.46 -12.15 -22.46
C TRP A 775 -24.97 -10.80 -21.92
N GLY A 776 -25.70 -10.24 -20.97
CA GLY A 776 -25.31 -8.99 -20.30
C GLY A 776 -25.44 -7.73 -21.17
N THR A 777 -26.08 -7.83 -22.35
CA THR A 777 -26.33 -6.69 -23.25
C THR A 777 -27.73 -6.12 -23.08
N GLY A 778 -27.92 -4.83 -23.45
CA GLY A 778 -29.20 -4.13 -23.31
C GLY A 778 -29.59 -3.78 -21.87
N VAL A 779 -28.67 -3.94 -20.91
CA VAL A 779 -28.87 -3.62 -19.50
C VAL A 779 -27.90 -2.47 -19.16
N LYS A 780 -28.44 -1.24 -19.10
CA LYS A 780 -27.69 -0.03 -18.71
C LYS A 780 -27.90 0.34 -17.26
#